data_23f423e85d19f7fc0ea850ff6e645820
#
_entry.id   23f423e85d19f7fc0ea850ff6e645820
#
_cell.length_a   1.000
_cell.length_b   1.000
_cell.length_c   1.000
_cell.angle_alpha   90.00
_cell.angle_beta   90.00
_cell.angle_gamma   90.00
#
_symmetry.space_group_name_H-M   'P 1'
#
loop_
_entity.id
_entity.type
_entity.pdbx_description
1 polymer ?
#
loop_
_entity_poly.entity_id
_entity_poly.type
_entity_poly.pdbx_seq_one_letter_code
_entity_poly.pdbx_strand_id
1 'polypeptide(L)'
;MKNDCVMRKFFNPILIILISLLSMQIRGQGGDQLNVSIAGKFNDYCQKMPWEDIYIHTDRDEYISGETIWFNTFLTYRLNSLPSGISRIVYFEVLNCENRPVIQKKIRIEEGTGQGMAVLPDTLSSGSYTIRAYTNWMKNFLPFNCFIKKINVFNAINLTPFHESRIASDLVREDGYEDPSGYYGGKGIEVAVVDNPDTIEILIKAEAVSLSGNRNRCLLFVHTHGIIDINEVVNLFSEITKVNIPKNSLTPGINHITLFNSESLPFFERYTFTPKAEEPYLSITPSVSFEPRSIFSLEIGSDNSVPGLMQNTVLSISVTPALFTGKSQDISDYLIFGSEFGILPDEIRNKKLNEIQPDSLFDFLGTIKSKWINWDKILSGTYDDIRYLPENENHYLSGTLLERETLAGVPDINVFLSTPAKTAGFQYSKTDSDGNFSFHIPFDRNVRDLIIQSEDAEMKNSVNMGSSFSDLFNPSGSSLRDSLYLVPPYISKMSSNYQISRIYGIPSAGSPLPVPNSPDEHKRFYGKPDIEIVLDDFIRLPVMEEVFFELLPGVTMKSREGDYEISILDRIGKKNFSYPPFLLIDGVPVNDANLIADIDPDLVEKIDVIQDRYIVGDYIFYGIVNVITKAGNYSDVPLPENAVRFNYRITDNVYSFVFPDYSLNELRESRIPDFRNTLFWNPSLKPGHDGKVKIEFRTSDSVTDYSMDIQGLTSEGKPLSYRKILRKETN
;
A
#
# COMPACT_ATOMS: atom_id res chain seq x y z
N MET A 1 -26.10 10.99 -29.41
CA MET A 1 -24.82 11.43 -29.98
C MET A 1 -24.09 12.29 -28.95
N LYS A 2 -23.46 11.67 -27.97
CA LYS A 2 -22.50 12.27 -27.01
C LYS A 2 -22.06 11.23 -25.96
N ASN A 3 -21.57 10.06 -26.44
CA ASN A 3 -21.03 9.03 -25.55
C ASN A 3 -19.66 8.47 -26.00
N ASP A 4 -18.96 9.18 -26.93
CA ASP A 4 -17.71 8.65 -27.50
C ASP A 4 -16.44 9.36 -27.01
N CYS A 5 -16.49 10.13 -25.92
CA CYS A 5 -15.33 10.95 -25.52
C CYS A 5 -14.60 10.50 -24.23
N VAL A 6 -15.07 9.45 -23.54
CA VAL A 6 -14.43 8.98 -22.28
C VAL A 6 -13.50 7.80 -22.49
N MET A 7 -13.62 7.05 -23.58
CA MET A 7 -12.78 5.86 -23.83
C MET A 7 -11.42 6.12 -24.47
N ARG A 8 -11.04 7.35 -24.79
CA ARG A 8 -9.78 7.65 -25.49
C ARG A 8 -8.58 8.01 -24.62
N LYS A 9 -8.73 8.11 -23.30
CA LYS A 9 -7.58 8.42 -22.39
C LYS A 9 -6.89 7.21 -21.75
N PHE A 10 -7.41 6.00 -21.91
CA PHE A 10 -6.84 4.78 -21.32
C PHE A 10 -6.02 3.91 -22.28
N PHE A 11 -5.84 4.30 -23.54
CA PHE A 11 -5.24 3.43 -24.56
C PHE A 11 -3.81 3.75 -24.98
N ASN A 12 -3.11 4.68 -24.33
CA ASN A 12 -1.75 5.03 -24.75
C ASN A 12 -0.59 4.14 -24.25
N PRO A 13 -0.69 3.31 -23.20
CA PRO A 13 0.39 2.36 -22.89
C PRO A 13 0.40 1.12 -23.80
N ILE A 14 -0.72 0.80 -24.45
CA ILE A 14 -0.82 -0.38 -25.34
C ILE A 14 -0.06 -0.17 -26.65
N LEU A 15 0.11 1.06 -27.11
CA LEU A 15 0.77 1.35 -28.38
C LEU A 15 2.30 1.16 -28.34
N ILE A 16 2.93 1.34 -27.16
CA ILE A 16 4.38 1.11 -26.99
C ILE A 16 4.70 -0.39 -26.93
N ILE A 17 3.79 -1.20 -26.35
CA ILE A 17 3.92 -2.66 -26.30
C ILE A 17 3.68 -3.28 -27.69
N LEU A 18 2.82 -2.69 -28.53
CA LEU A 18 2.60 -3.18 -29.90
C LEU A 18 3.80 -2.94 -30.82
N ILE A 19 4.61 -1.91 -30.57
CA ILE A 19 5.82 -1.63 -31.39
C ILE A 19 6.96 -2.59 -31.02
N SER A 20 7.06 -3.04 -29.76
CA SER A 20 8.03 -4.06 -29.37
C SER A 20 7.66 -5.47 -29.87
N LEU A 21 6.36 -5.74 -30.05
CA LEU A 21 5.87 -6.99 -30.66
C LEU A 21 6.05 -7.06 -32.18
N LEU A 22 6.14 -5.91 -32.88
CA LEU A 22 6.38 -5.90 -34.35
C LEU A 22 7.84 -6.09 -34.72
N SER A 23 8.80 -5.86 -33.80
CA SER A 23 10.22 -6.09 -34.09
C SER A 23 10.67 -7.54 -33.91
N MET A 24 9.82 -8.43 -33.40
CA MET A 24 10.09 -9.86 -33.22
C MET A 24 9.56 -10.76 -34.33
N GLN A 25 8.93 -10.22 -35.36
CA GLN A 25 8.31 -11.05 -36.43
C GLN A 25 9.20 -11.37 -37.64
N ILE A 26 10.51 -11.20 -37.58
CA ILE A 26 11.39 -11.67 -38.68
C ILE A 26 12.53 -12.48 -38.10
N ARG A 27 12.27 -13.74 -37.74
CA ARG A 27 13.18 -14.86 -37.89
C ARG A 27 12.48 -16.18 -37.52
N GLY A 28 12.36 -17.07 -38.53
CA GLY A 28 12.12 -18.49 -38.28
C GLY A 28 10.67 -18.96 -38.35
N GLN A 29 10.26 -19.47 -39.49
CA GLN A 29 9.15 -20.39 -39.64
C GLN A 29 9.37 -21.63 -38.76
N GLY A 30 8.42 -21.92 -37.84
CA GLY A 30 8.43 -23.12 -37.03
C GLY A 30 8.77 -22.88 -35.57
N GLY A 31 8.18 -21.88 -34.92
CA GLY A 31 8.23 -21.76 -33.45
C GLY A 31 7.62 -23.01 -32.80
N ASP A 32 8.43 -23.72 -32.01
CA ASP A 32 7.98 -24.91 -31.28
C ASP A 32 6.81 -24.54 -30.40
N GLN A 33 5.71 -25.29 -30.43
CA GLN A 33 4.50 -25.01 -29.63
C GLN A 33 4.81 -24.86 -28.12
N LEU A 34 5.91 -25.45 -27.67
CA LEU A 34 6.38 -25.43 -26.30
C LEU A 34 6.74 -23.99 -25.82
N ASN A 35 7.61 -23.30 -26.55
CA ASN A 35 8.06 -21.96 -26.14
C ASN A 35 6.97 -20.91 -26.26
N VAL A 36 6.10 -20.99 -27.27
CA VAL A 36 4.96 -20.10 -27.43
C VAL A 36 3.96 -20.29 -26.30
N SER A 37 3.70 -21.52 -25.89
CA SER A 37 2.75 -21.84 -24.82
C SER A 37 3.23 -21.32 -23.46
N ILE A 38 4.49 -21.55 -23.06
CA ILE A 38 5.04 -21.14 -21.76
C ILE A 38 5.14 -19.62 -21.66
N ALA A 39 5.70 -18.96 -22.69
CA ALA A 39 5.81 -17.50 -22.72
C ALA A 39 4.42 -16.83 -22.70
N GLY A 40 3.45 -17.40 -23.40
CA GLY A 40 2.07 -16.90 -23.37
C GLY A 40 1.43 -16.97 -21.98
N LYS A 41 1.55 -18.11 -21.29
CA LYS A 41 1.05 -18.28 -19.92
C LYS A 41 1.77 -17.38 -18.91
N PHE A 42 3.07 -17.22 -19.05
CA PHE A 42 3.86 -16.34 -18.19
C PHE A 42 3.48 -14.87 -18.36
N ASN A 43 3.33 -14.40 -19.58
CA ASN A 43 2.87 -13.04 -19.86
C ASN A 43 1.43 -12.81 -19.36
N ASP A 44 0.53 -13.79 -19.54
CA ASP A 44 -0.84 -13.74 -19.03
C ASP A 44 -0.86 -13.63 -17.50
N TYR A 45 0.00 -14.40 -16.80
CA TYR A 45 0.19 -14.30 -15.36
C TYR A 45 0.65 -12.90 -14.94
N CYS A 46 1.71 -12.37 -15.55
CA CYS A 46 2.24 -11.06 -15.21
C CYS A 46 1.23 -9.92 -15.44
N GLN A 47 0.34 -10.07 -16.43
CA GLN A 47 -0.71 -9.08 -16.73
C GLN A 47 -1.91 -9.19 -15.79
N LYS A 48 -2.39 -10.41 -15.48
CA LYS A 48 -3.55 -10.62 -14.61
C LYS A 48 -3.24 -10.47 -13.14
N MET A 49 -1.98 -10.70 -12.77
CA MET A 49 -1.48 -10.67 -11.40
C MET A 49 -0.37 -9.63 -11.27
N PRO A 50 -0.67 -8.32 -11.45
CA PRO A 50 0.35 -7.29 -11.35
C PRO A 50 0.91 -7.26 -9.92
N TRP A 51 2.24 -7.30 -9.78
CA TRP A 51 2.91 -7.16 -8.50
C TRP A 51 3.30 -5.73 -8.24
N GLU A 52 2.94 -5.25 -7.05
CA GLU A 52 3.38 -3.98 -6.52
C GLU A 52 4.57 -4.19 -5.59
N ASP A 53 5.52 -3.27 -5.66
CA ASP A 53 6.64 -3.18 -4.74
C ASP A 53 6.56 -1.87 -3.98
N ILE A 54 6.83 -1.94 -2.67
CA ILE A 54 6.84 -0.78 -1.78
C ILE A 54 8.25 -0.61 -1.24
N TYR A 55 8.77 0.61 -1.33
CA TYR A 55 9.95 1.02 -0.59
C TYR A 55 9.62 2.17 0.36
N ILE A 56 10.06 2.07 1.61
CA ILE A 56 9.88 3.13 2.60
C ILE A 56 11.23 3.72 2.99
N HIS A 57 11.42 4.99 2.65
CA HIS A 57 12.51 5.79 3.15
C HIS A 57 12.10 6.42 4.48
N THR A 58 12.81 6.10 5.56
CA THR A 58 12.64 6.71 6.88
C THR A 58 13.75 7.72 7.14
N ASP A 59 13.49 8.70 7.97
CA ASP A 59 14.51 9.68 8.34
C ASP A 59 15.71 9.04 9.06
N ARG A 60 15.51 7.94 9.78
CA ARG A 60 16.53 7.19 10.53
C ARG A 60 16.12 5.71 10.66
N ASP A 61 17.02 4.88 11.21
CA ASP A 61 16.75 3.48 11.54
C ASP A 61 16.76 3.24 13.07
N GLU A 62 17.17 4.24 13.86
CA GLU A 62 17.26 4.18 15.32
C GLU A 62 16.53 5.38 15.94
N TYR A 63 15.71 5.09 16.95
CA TYR A 63 14.82 6.06 17.57
C TYR A 63 14.81 5.94 19.09
N ILE A 64 14.52 7.04 19.77
CA ILE A 64 14.13 7.03 21.17
C ILE A 64 12.59 6.89 21.26
N SER A 65 12.08 6.13 22.22
CA SER A 65 10.64 6.06 22.47
C SER A 65 10.05 7.46 22.66
N GLY A 66 8.91 7.74 22.02
CA GLY A 66 8.31 9.09 21.97
C GLY A 66 8.77 9.96 20.81
N GLU A 67 9.81 9.59 20.07
CA GLU A 67 10.18 10.29 18.84
C GLU A 67 9.23 9.97 17.68
N THR A 68 9.33 10.76 16.63
CA THR A 68 8.55 10.59 15.40
C THR A 68 9.41 9.94 14.32
N ILE A 69 8.89 8.87 13.74
CA ILE A 69 9.39 8.31 12.48
C ILE A 69 8.80 9.14 11.35
N TRP A 70 9.64 9.84 10.60
CA TRP A 70 9.26 10.49 9.35
C TRP A 70 9.56 9.55 8.20
N PHE A 71 8.64 9.43 7.24
CA PHE A 71 8.87 8.53 6.12
C PHE A 71 8.20 8.98 4.83
N ASN A 72 8.74 8.50 3.73
CA ASN A 72 8.14 8.56 2.40
C ASN A 72 8.03 7.15 1.83
N THR A 73 6.94 6.90 1.12
CA THR A 73 6.63 5.63 0.48
C THR A 73 6.75 5.79 -1.02
N PHE A 74 7.46 4.86 -1.67
CA PHE A 74 7.50 4.69 -3.11
C PHE A 74 6.78 3.39 -3.45
N LEU A 75 5.75 3.48 -4.28
CA LEU A 75 4.92 2.35 -4.73
C LEU A 75 5.08 2.18 -6.23
N THR A 76 5.56 1.04 -6.67
CA THR A 76 5.91 0.75 -8.06
C THR A 76 5.34 -0.56 -8.54
N TYR A 77 5.29 -0.74 -9.86
CA TYR A 77 5.08 -2.05 -10.48
C TYR A 77 6.42 -2.80 -10.57
N ARG A 78 6.44 -4.06 -10.18
CA ARG A 78 7.65 -4.90 -10.29
C ARG A 78 8.16 -5.01 -11.71
N LEU A 79 7.28 -5.16 -12.68
CA LEU A 79 7.64 -5.40 -14.09
C LEU A 79 8.56 -4.33 -14.69
N ASN A 80 8.38 -3.06 -14.30
CA ASN A 80 9.06 -1.94 -14.94
C ASN A 80 9.50 -0.83 -13.97
N SER A 81 9.30 -1.04 -12.67
CA SER A 81 9.55 -0.06 -11.60
C SER A 81 8.86 1.30 -11.78
N LEU A 82 7.90 1.41 -12.71
CA LEU A 82 7.11 2.62 -12.86
C LEU A 82 6.19 2.83 -11.66
N PRO A 83 5.85 4.09 -11.32
CA PRO A 83 4.87 4.38 -10.28
C PRO A 83 3.58 3.58 -10.47
N SER A 84 3.13 2.87 -9.43
CA SER A 84 1.88 2.10 -9.50
C SER A 84 0.67 3.02 -9.44
N GLY A 85 -0.32 2.74 -10.28
CA GLY A 85 -1.60 3.43 -10.32
C GLY A 85 -2.77 2.57 -9.83
N ILE A 86 -2.56 1.31 -9.45
CA ILE A 86 -3.66 0.42 -9.05
C ILE A 86 -4.06 0.56 -7.59
N SER A 87 -3.16 1.02 -6.72
CA SER A 87 -3.45 1.23 -5.30
C SER A 87 -3.18 2.68 -4.89
N ARG A 88 -4.08 3.26 -4.11
CA ARG A 88 -3.98 4.61 -3.54
C ARG A 88 -3.82 4.63 -2.04
N ILE A 89 -3.78 3.48 -1.39
CA ILE A 89 -3.54 3.36 0.05
C ILE A 89 -2.43 2.35 0.28
N VAL A 90 -1.48 2.75 1.12
CA VAL A 90 -0.50 1.86 1.73
C VAL A 90 -0.79 1.74 3.21
N TYR A 91 -0.91 0.52 3.68
CA TYR A 91 -1.03 0.16 5.09
C TYR A 91 0.37 0.08 5.67
N PHE A 92 0.66 0.97 6.60
CA PHE A 92 1.94 1.06 7.30
C PHE A 92 1.77 0.61 8.74
N GLU A 93 2.63 -0.27 9.20
CA GLU A 93 2.60 -0.78 10.57
C GLU A 93 4.00 -0.76 11.18
N VAL A 94 4.05 -0.51 12.48
CA VAL A 94 5.23 -0.79 13.30
C VAL A 94 4.86 -1.94 14.22
N LEU A 95 5.58 -3.06 14.12
CA LEU A 95 5.35 -4.29 14.86
C LEU A 95 6.43 -4.49 15.92
N ASN A 96 6.06 -5.04 17.07
CA ASN A 96 7.02 -5.54 18.06
C ASN A 96 7.56 -6.93 17.67
N CYS A 97 8.44 -7.50 18.49
CA CYS A 97 9.04 -8.82 18.26
C CYS A 97 8.03 -9.98 18.23
N GLU A 98 6.81 -9.79 18.74
CA GLU A 98 5.72 -10.77 18.72
C GLU A 98 4.78 -10.57 17.53
N ASN A 99 5.15 -9.76 16.55
CA ASN A 99 4.30 -9.31 15.41
C ASN A 99 3.01 -8.57 15.84
N ARG A 100 2.97 -8.02 17.07
CA ARG A 100 1.85 -7.19 17.49
C ARG A 100 2.04 -5.76 17.01
N PRO A 101 1.04 -5.16 16.36
CA PRO A 101 1.14 -3.80 15.89
C PRO A 101 1.14 -2.82 17.07
N VAL A 102 2.16 -1.96 17.15
CA VAL A 102 2.24 -0.85 18.09
C VAL A 102 1.81 0.47 17.45
N ILE A 103 1.91 0.56 16.12
CA ILE A 103 1.39 1.67 15.31
C ILE A 103 0.80 1.10 14.03
N GLN A 104 -0.34 1.64 13.62
CA GLN A 104 -0.99 1.34 12.34
C GLN A 104 -1.41 2.66 11.68
N LYS A 105 -1.07 2.84 10.40
CA LYS A 105 -1.35 4.04 9.60
C LYS A 105 -1.80 3.66 8.20
N LYS A 106 -2.73 4.42 7.64
CA LYS A 106 -3.16 4.33 6.24
C LYS A 106 -2.64 5.54 5.49
N ILE A 107 -1.73 5.32 4.55
CA ILE A 107 -1.01 6.38 3.84
C ILE A 107 -1.62 6.56 2.46
N ARG A 108 -2.01 7.79 2.13
CA ARG A 108 -2.48 8.14 0.80
C ARG A 108 -1.31 8.16 -0.18
N ILE A 109 -1.48 7.50 -1.32
CA ILE A 109 -0.52 7.46 -2.42
C ILE A 109 -1.06 8.28 -3.60
N GLU A 110 -0.23 9.16 -4.11
CA GLU A 110 -0.48 9.94 -5.32
C GLU A 110 0.74 9.83 -6.24
N GLU A 111 0.53 9.52 -7.50
CA GLU A 111 1.62 9.33 -8.48
C GLU A 111 2.73 8.38 -7.99
N GLY A 112 2.34 7.30 -7.31
CA GLY A 112 3.28 6.30 -6.76
C GLY A 112 4.06 6.73 -5.53
N THR A 113 3.73 7.87 -4.92
CA THR A 113 4.41 8.35 -3.72
C THR A 113 3.43 8.74 -2.62
N GLY A 114 3.85 8.59 -1.36
CA GLY A 114 3.04 8.98 -0.21
C GLY A 114 3.88 9.25 1.03
N GLN A 115 3.64 10.36 1.68
CA GLN A 115 4.38 10.76 2.87
C GLN A 115 3.59 10.48 4.14
N GLY A 116 4.32 10.17 5.22
CA GLY A 116 3.69 9.90 6.50
C GLY A 116 4.60 10.20 7.69
N MET A 117 3.98 10.12 8.85
CA MET A 117 4.68 10.14 10.11
C MET A 117 4.06 9.18 11.12
N ALA A 118 4.87 8.65 12.01
CA ALA A 118 4.42 7.77 13.08
C ALA A 118 5.09 8.17 14.41
N VAL A 119 4.29 8.63 15.37
CA VAL A 119 4.80 8.96 16.70
C VAL A 119 4.93 7.67 17.49
N LEU A 120 6.12 7.31 17.90
CA LEU A 120 6.37 6.17 18.76
C LEU A 120 5.80 6.45 20.17
N PRO A 121 5.03 5.54 20.76
CA PRO A 121 4.65 5.66 22.15
C PRO A 121 5.88 5.79 23.06
N ASP A 122 5.85 6.70 24.03
CA ASP A 122 6.96 6.92 24.98
C ASP A 122 7.12 5.73 25.97
N THR A 123 6.12 4.89 26.07
CA THR A 123 6.10 3.67 26.88
C THR A 123 6.79 2.45 26.23
N LEU A 124 7.23 2.57 24.97
CA LEU A 124 7.88 1.45 24.29
C LEU A 124 9.18 1.04 24.98
N SER A 125 9.36 -0.27 25.15
CA SER A 125 10.61 -0.85 25.65
C SER A 125 11.71 -0.77 24.60
N SER A 126 12.96 -0.77 25.05
CA SER A 126 14.12 -0.95 24.16
C SER A 126 13.99 -2.29 23.44
N GLY A 127 14.17 -2.28 22.11
CA GLY A 127 14.04 -3.48 21.30
C GLY A 127 14.10 -3.22 19.81
N SER A 128 14.16 -4.30 19.06
CA SER A 128 14.00 -4.26 17.61
C SER A 128 12.53 -4.32 17.24
N TYR A 129 12.13 -3.42 16.37
CA TYR A 129 10.77 -3.32 15.83
C TYR A 129 10.83 -3.46 14.31
N THR A 130 9.72 -3.85 13.72
CA THR A 130 9.61 -4.06 12.28
C THR A 130 8.62 -3.08 11.68
N ILE A 131 9.06 -2.28 10.72
CA ILE A 131 8.17 -1.57 9.81
C ILE A 131 7.72 -2.56 8.74
N ARG A 132 6.39 -2.75 8.63
CA ARG A 132 5.76 -3.52 7.56
C ARG A 132 4.86 -2.62 6.75
N ALA A 133 4.87 -2.76 5.40
CA ALA A 133 3.95 -2.01 4.56
C ALA A 133 3.47 -2.84 3.37
N TYR A 134 2.20 -2.67 3.01
CA TYR A 134 1.52 -3.37 1.92
C TYR A 134 0.30 -2.58 1.45
N THR A 135 -0.21 -2.89 0.27
CA THR A 135 -1.49 -2.39 -0.25
C THR A 135 -2.62 -3.39 0.00
N ASN A 136 -3.86 -3.00 -0.23
CA ASN A 136 -4.97 -3.97 -0.16
C ASN A 136 -4.81 -5.10 -1.19
N TRP A 137 -4.32 -4.77 -2.39
CA TRP A 137 -4.00 -5.76 -3.41
C TRP A 137 -2.92 -6.76 -2.96
N MET A 138 -1.87 -6.27 -2.31
CA MET A 138 -0.77 -7.10 -1.81
C MET A 138 -1.21 -8.08 -0.71
N LYS A 139 -2.36 -7.87 -0.05
CA LYS A 139 -2.91 -8.83 0.94
C LYS A 139 -3.17 -10.21 0.34
N ASN A 140 -3.42 -10.33 -0.97
CA ASN A 140 -3.56 -11.61 -1.65
C ASN A 140 -2.28 -12.45 -1.66
N PHE A 141 -1.13 -11.83 -1.39
CA PHE A 141 0.20 -12.45 -1.46
C PHE A 141 0.94 -12.41 -0.13
N LEU A 142 0.30 -11.93 0.94
CA LEU A 142 0.89 -11.95 2.27
C LEU A 142 1.04 -13.39 2.77
N PRO A 143 2.02 -13.65 3.62
CA PRO A 143 2.95 -12.70 4.23
C PRO A 143 4.17 -12.32 3.35
N PHE A 144 4.27 -12.82 2.13
CA PHE A 144 5.49 -12.77 1.31
C PHE A 144 5.68 -11.48 0.53
N ASN A 145 4.60 -10.87 0.03
CA ASN A 145 4.67 -9.61 -0.69
C ASN A 145 4.33 -8.44 0.23
N CYS A 146 5.31 -7.94 0.94
CA CYS A 146 5.22 -6.70 1.70
C CYS A 146 6.63 -6.11 1.90
N PHE A 147 6.69 -4.81 2.08
CA PHE A 147 7.92 -4.16 2.54
C PHE A 147 8.16 -4.49 4.00
N ILE A 148 9.40 -4.84 4.33
CA ILE A 148 9.84 -5.09 5.70
C ILE A 148 11.15 -4.34 5.94
N LYS A 149 11.19 -3.56 7.03
CA LYS A 149 12.38 -2.85 7.48
C LYS A 149 12.51 -2.97 8.99
N LYS A 150 13.72 -3.28 9.47
CA LYS A 150 14.03 -3.33 10.88
C LYS A 150 14.44 -1.94 11.37
N ILE A 151 13.92 -1.55 12.51
CA ILE A 151 14.32 -0.37 13.25
C ILE A 151 14.61 -0.73 14.72
N ASN A 152 15.50 0.01 15.37
CA ASN A 152 15.75 -0.14 16.79
C ASN A 152 15.14 1.04 17.55
N VAL A 153 14.38 0.74 18.59
CA VAL A 153 13.79 1.73 19.48
C VAL A 153 14.43 1.56 20.86
N PHE A 154 14.84 2.66 21.45
CA PHE A 154 15.43 2.70 22.79
C PHE A 154 14.50 3.47 23.73
N ASN A 155 14.19 2.88 24.88
CA ASN A 155 13.37 3.57 25.85
C ASN A 155 14.10 4.81 26.39
N ALA A 156 13.42 5.96 26.41
CA ALA A 156 14.01 7.26 26.75
C ALA A 156 14.58 7.32 28.19
N ILE A 157 14.06 6.53 29.10
CA ILE A 157 14.43 6.54 30.54
C ILE A 157 15.29 5.33 30.89
N ASN A 158 14.97 4.17 30.32
CA ASN A 158 15.64 2.90 30.64
C ASN A 158 16.35 2.34 29.40
N LEU A 159 17.60 2.73 29.24
CA LEU A 159 18.48 2.25 28.16
C LEU A 159 19.05 0.89 28.52
N THR A 160 18.27 -0.17 28.38
CA THR A 160 18.72 -1.54 28.61
C THR A 160 19.16 -2.22 27.32
N PRO A 161 20.21 -3.08 27.34
CA PRO A 161 20.49 -4.01 26.27
C PRO A 161 19.28 -4.91 26.02
N PHE A 162 19.07 -5.31 24.78
CA PHE A 162 17.98 -6.20 24.39
C PHE A 162 18.48 -7.29 23.44
N HIS A 163 17.75 -8.38 23.38
CA HIS A 163 18.00 -9.39 22.38
C HIS A 163 17.42 -8.96 21.04
N GLU A 164 18.29 -8.96 20.05
CA GLU A 164 17.90 -8.63 18.69
C GLU A 164 17.14 -9.83 18.11
N SER A 165 15.81 -9.72 17.95
CA SER A 165 15.06 -10.72 17.20
C SER A 165 15.54 -10.69 15.74
N ARG A 166 16.15 -11.77 15.28
CA ARG A 166 16.34 -11.96 13.84
C ARG A 166 14.97 -12.26 13.26
N ILE A 167 14.54 -11.43 12.33
CA ILE A 167 13.50 -11.86 11.40
C ILE A 167 14.15 -13.02 10.68
N ALA A 168 13.67 -14.24 10.95
CA ALA A 168 14.14 -15.39 10.19
C ALA A 168 13.91 -15.02 8.73
N SER A 169 14.98 -14.98 7.96
CA SER A 169 14.82 -15.00 6.53
C SER A 169 14.26 -16.40 6.24
N ASP A 170 12.94 -16.52 6.09
CA ASP A 170 12.29 -17.75 5.58
C ASP A 170 12.81 -18.14 4.19
N LEU A 171 13.85 -17.47 3.75
CA LEU A 171 14.55 -17.69 2.51
C LEU A 171 15.57 -18.81 2.62
N VAL A 172 16.11 -19.06 3.82
CA VAL A 172 17.04 -20.16 4.04
C VAL A 172 16.21 -21.37 4.49
N ARG A 173 16.18 -22.41 3.69
CA ARG A 173 15.53 -23.68 4.02
C ARG A 173 16.09 -24.22 5.33
N GLU A 174 15.26 -24.32 6.38
CA GLU A 174 15.61 -24.99 7.64
C GLU A 174 15.64 -26.52 7.52
N ASP A 175 14.95 -27.08 6.53
CA ASP A 175 14.85 -28.53 6.36
C ASP A 175 15.71 -28.97 5.18
N GLY A 176 16.84 -29.59 5.52
CA GLY A 176 17.69 -30.43 4.67
C GLY A 176 17.74 -29.96 3.21
N TYR A 177 18.80 -29.28 2.87
CA TYR A 177 19.17 -28.92 1.50
C TYR A 177 18.98 -30.13 0.58
N GLU A 178 17.79 -30.28 -0.02
CA GLU A 178 17.67 -30.97 -1.27
C GLU A 178 18.17 -29.99 -2.32
N ASP A 179 19.29 -30.35 -2.96
CA ASP A 179 19.88 -29.68 -4.10
C ASP A 179 18.75 -29.08 -4.99
N PRO A 180 18.80 -27.78 -5.36
CA PRO A 180 17.83 -27.22 -6.32
C PRO A 180 17.75 -28.02 -7.63
N SER A 181 18.76 -28.84 -7.95
CA SER A 181 18.71 -29.84 -9.02
C SER A 181 17.67 -30.94 -8.78
N GLY A 182 17.11 -31.07 -7.56
CA GLY A 182 16.07 -32.05 -7.20
C GLY A 182 14.64 -31.63 -7.57
N TYR A 183 14.42 -30.41 -8.01
CA TYR A 183 13.10 -29.99 -8.48
C TYR A 183 12.78 -30.62 -9.84
N TYR A 184 11.93 -31.65 -9.83
CA TYR A 184 11.46 -32.36 -11.01
C TYR A 184 12.56 -32.94 -11.90
N GLY A 185 13.64 -33.40 -11.32
CA GLY A 185 14.68 -34.12 -12.04
C GLY A 185 14.12 -35.37 -12.69
N GLY A 186 13.82 -35.30 -13.97
CA GLY A 186 13.69 -36.52 -14.77
C GLY A 186 15.04 -37.24 -14.64
N LYS A 187 15.03 -38.50 -14.13
CA LYS A 187 16.23 -39.31 -13.98
C LYS A 187 17.14 -39.17 -15.20
N GLY A 188 18.37 -38.66 -15.01
CA GLY A 188 19.38 -38.63 -16.03
C GLY A 188 19.71 -37.29 -16.71
N ILE A 189 19.32 -36.13 -16.10
CA ILE A 189 19.77 -34.80 -16.50
C ILE A 189 20.35 -34.07 -15.27
N GLU A 190 21.66 -33.68 -15.38
CA GLU A 190 22.34 -32.83 -14.41
C GLU A 190 22.61 -31.46 -15.06
N VAL A 191 22.41 -30.39 -14.32
CA VAL A 191 22.65 -29.02 -14.81
C VAL A 191 23.59 -28.30 -13.86
N ALA A 192 24.59 -27.66 -14.43
CA ALA A 192 25.49 -26.76 -13.73
C ALA A 192 25.49 -25.39 -14.39
N VAL A 193 25.53 -24.33 -13.56
CA VAL A 193 25.65 -22.96 -14.04
C VAL A 193 26.94 -22.36 -13.51
N VAL A 194 27.69 -21.75 -14.41
CA VAL A 194 28.92 -21.01 -14.10
C VAL A 194 28.70 -19.55 -14.45
N ASP A 195 28.82 -18.69 -13.45
CA ASP A 195 28.64 -17.26 -13.60
C ASP A 195 29.97 -16.55 -13.79
N ASN A 196 30.33 -16.28 -15.05
CA ASN A 196 31.53 -15.54 -15.40
C ASN A 196 31.26 -14.03 -15.45
N PRO A 197 32.27 -13.16 -15.48
CA PRO A 197 32.07 -11.70 -15.52
C PRO A 197 31.16 -11.22 -16.65
N ASP A 198 31.33 -11.73 -17.86
CA ASP A 198 30.58 -11.27 -19.04
C ASP A 198 29.56 -12.26 -19.58
N THR A 199 29.62 -13.54 -19.12
CA THR A 199 28.78 -14.62 -19.65
C THR A 199 28.31 -15.57 -18.57
N ILE A 200 27.08 -16.07 -18.71
CA ILE A 200 26.58 -17.19 -17.94
C ILE A 200 26.68 -18.45 -18.79
N GLU A 201 27.36 -19.46 -18.26
CA GLU A 201 27.54 -20.75 -18.93
C GLU A 201 26.65 -21.79 -18.28
N ILE A 202 25.77 -22.43 -19.05
CA ILE A 202 24.90 -23.52 -18.61
C ILE A 202 25.42 -24.82 -19.21
N LEU A 203 25.78 -25.75 -18.35
CA LEU A 203 26.23 -27.09 -18.74
C LEU A 203 25.10 -28.09 -18.43
N ILE A 204 24.54 -28.70 -19.45
CA ILE A 204 23.47 -29.70 -19.32
C ILE A 204 24.08 -31.06 -19.66
N LYS A 205 24.22 -31.92 -18.68
CA LYS A 205 24.68 -33.30 -18.84
C LYS A 205 23.45 -34.21 -18.86
N ALA A 206 23.30 -34.94 -19.98
CA ALA A 206 22.17 -35.83 -20.19
C ALA A 206 22.64 -37.27 -20.41
N GLU A 207 22.06 -38.23 -19.72
CA GLU A 207 22.32 -39.65 -19.92
C GLU A 207 21.78 -40.13 -21.29
N ALA A 208 22.34 -41.20 -21.83
CA ALA A 208 21.99 -41.75 -23.15
C ALA A 208 20.48 -42.02 -23.32
N VAL A 209 19.79 -42.41 -22.26
CA VAL A 209 18.32 -42.65 -22.26
C VAL A 209 17.53 -41.34 -22.43
N SER A 210 18.05 -40.23 -21.94
CA SER A 210 17.42 -38.90 -22.04
C SER A 210 17.68 -38.26 -23.44
N LEU A 211 18.60 -38.80 -24.22
CA LEU A 211 18.92 -38.33 -25.58
C LEU A 211 18.03 -38.98 -26.64
N SER A 212 17.13 -39.90 -26.30
CA SER A 212 16.30 -40.66 -27.25
C SER A 212 14.85 -40.09 -27.36
N GLY A 213 14.36 -40.02 -28.60
CA GLY A 213 12.99 -39.58 -28.89
C GLY A 213 12.76 -38.06 -28.65
N ASN A 214 11.56 -37.70 -28.28
CA ASN A 214 11.19 -36.28 -28.00
C ASN A 214 11.81 -35.71 -26.70
N ARG A 215 12.58 -36.49 -25.95
CA ARG A 215 13.22 -36.08 -24.68
C ARG A 215 14.61 -35.42 -24.90
N ASN A 216 15.07 -35.36 -26.13
CA ASN A 216 16.37 -34.76 -26.46
C ASN A 216 16.36 -33.24 -26.56
N ARG A 217 15.42 -32.58 -25.97
CA ARG A 217 15.29 -31.13 -25.98
C ARG A 217 14.68 -30.58 -24.67
N CYS A 218 15.12 -29.42 -24.27
CA CYS A 218 14.54 -28.64 -23.18
C CYS A 218 14.33 -27.20 -23.62
N LEU A 219 13.46 -26.48 -22.94
CA LEU A 219 13.28 -25.06 -23.13
C LEU A 219 14.11 -24.31 -22.10
N LEU A 220 14.98 -23.42 -22.57
CA LEU A 220 15.65 -22.42 -21.74
C LEU A 220 14.77 -21.18 -21.69
N PHE A 221 14.33 -20.82 -20.49
CA PHE A 221 13.53 -19.66 -20.21
C PHE A 221 14.25 -18.76 -19.21
N VAL A 222 14.55 -17.53 -19.59
CA VAL A 222 15.18 -16.55 -18.70
C VAL A 222 14.32 -15.31 -18.65
N HIS A 223 14.04 -14.84 -17.45
CA HIS A 223 13.34 -13.58 -17.25
C HIS A 223 13.96 -12.76 -16.12
N THR A 224 13.75 -11.45 -16.17
CA THR A 224 14.15 -10.50 -15.12
C THR A 224 12.96 -9.64 -14.79
N HIS A 225 12.48 -9.67 -13.54
CA HIS A 225 11.28 -8.93 -13.08
C HIS A 225 10.04 -9.11 -13.99
N GLY A 226 9.86 -10.29 -14.60
CA GLY A 226 8.74 -10.58 -15.50
C GLY A 226 8.98 -10.24 -16.97
N ILE A 227 10.08 -9.60 -17.32
CA ILE A 227 10.51 -9.38 -18.70
C ILE A 227 11.22 -10.62 -19.20
N ILE A 228 10.73 -11.23 -20.27
CA ILE A 228 11.34 -12.42 -20.87
C ILE A 228 12.57 -11.99 -21.67
N ASP A 229 13.75 -12.39 -21.23
CA ASP A 229 15.02 -12.13 -21.91
C ASP A 229 15.33 -13.25 -22.93
N ILE A 230 15.12 -14.52 -22.56
CA ILE A 230 15.39 -15.69 -23.39
C ILE A 230 14.23 -16.67 -23.32
N ASN A 231 13.83 -17.21 -24.46
CA ASN A 231 12.80 -18.24 -24.58
C ASN A 231 13.15 -19.13 -25.79
N GLU A 232 14.10 -20.04 -25.59
CA GLU A 232 14.72 -20.83 -26.71
C GLU A 232 14.73 -22.30 -26.38
N VAL A 233 14.50 -23.11 -27.43
CA VAL A 233 14.61 -24.56 -27.34
C VAL A 233 16.06 -24.98 -27.52
N VAL A 234 16.61 -25.67 -26.52
CA VAL A 234 17.95 -26.26 -26.53
C VAL A 234 17.83 -27.72 -26.88
N ASN A 235 18.53 -28.13 -27.97
CA ASN A 235 18.58 -29.52 -28.36
C ASN A 235 19.80 -30.23 -27.72
N LEU A 236 19.54 -31.37 -27.11
CA LEU A 236 20.52 -32.19 -26.42
C LEU A 236 21.03 -33.28 -27.39
N PHE A 237 22.10 -32.96 -28.12
CA PHE A 237 22.66 -33.87 -29.13
C PHE A 237 23.88 -34.68 -28.62
N SER A 238 24.40 -34.35 -27.45
CA SER A 238 25.56 -34.98 -26.86
C SER A 238 25.39 -35.16 -25.35
N GLU A 239 26.21 -36.00 -24.75
CA GLU A 239 26.20 -36.21 -23.30
C GLU A 239 26.35 -34.89 -22.51
N ILE A 240 27.07 -33.91 -23.06
CA ILE A 240 27.20 -32.58 -22.48
C ILE A 240 26.83 -31.56 -23.54
N THR A 241 25.82 -30.75 -23.25
CA THR A 241 25.40 -29.59 -24.04
C THR A 241 25.73 -28.31 -23.28
N LYS A 242 26.45 -27.39 -23.95
CA LYS A 242 26.86 -26.11 -23.38
C LYS A 242 26.07 -24.99 -24.03
N VAL A 243 25.47 -24.12 -23.17
CA VAL A 243 24.80 -22.89 -23.60
C VAL A 243 25.53 -21.71 -22.98
N ASN A 244 25.89 -20.72 -23.78
CA ASN A 244 26.53 -19.49 -23.33
C ASN A 244 25.56 -18.33 -23.51
N ILE A 245 25.30 -17.60 -22.42
CA ILE A 245 24.43 -16.42 -22.40
C ILE A 245 25.31 -15.19 -22.13
N PRO A 246 25.46 -14.27 -23.09
CA PRO A 246 26.10 -12.99 -22.80
C PRO A 246 25.28 -12.15 -21.82
N LYS A 247 25.89 -11.66 -20.73
CA LYS A 247 25.18 -10.85 -19.73
C LYS A 247 24.63 -9.55 -20.31
N ASN A 248 25.23 -8.98 -21.31
CA ASN A 248 24.75 -7.79 -22.00
C ASN A 248 23.46 -8.02 -22.83
N SER A 249 23.05 -9.26 -23.03
CA SER A 249 21.76 -9.61 -23.66
C SER A 249 20.63 -9.76 -22.64
N LEU A 250 20.92 -9.69 -21.35
CA LEU A 250 19.97 -9.82 -20.27
C LEU A 250 19.57 -8.46 -19.72
N THR A 251 18.35 -8.35 -19.25
CA THR A 251 17.89 -7.20 -18.48
C THR A 251 18.70 -7.13 -17.17
N PRO A 252 19.23 -5.96 -16.77
CA PRO A 252 19.93 -5.80 -15.49
C PRO A 252 19.01 -6.10 -14.30
N GLY A 253 19.53 -6.84 -13.32
CA GLY A 253 18.79 -7.28 -12.15
C GLY A 253 19.04 -8.74 -11.84
N ILE A 254 18.11 -9.36 -11.10
CA ILE A 254 18.14 -10.80 -10.83
C ILE A 254 17.50 -11.55 -11.98
N ASN A 255 18.31 -12.33 -12.68
CA ASN A 255 17.86 -13.13 -13.80
C ASN A 255 17.45 -14.52 -13.31
N HIS A 256 16.22 -14.92 -13.58
CA HIS A 256 15.67 -16.25 -13.30
C HIS A 256 15.92 -17.14 -14.49
N ILE A 257 16.75 -18.16 -14.32
CA ILE A 257 17.04 -19.17 -15.33
C ILE A 257 16.25 -20.42 -15.00
N THR A 258 15.29 -20.77 -15.84
CA THR A 258 14.44 -21.97 -15.68
C THR A 258 14.57 -22.86 -16.90
N LEU A 259 14.78 -24.16 -16.70
CA LEU A 259 14.73 -25.17 -17.75
C LEU A 259 13.45 -25.99 -17.63
N PHE A 260 12.76 -26.15 -18.76
CA PHE A 260 11.56 -26.98 -18.86
C PHE A 260 11.83 -28.21 -19.75
N ASN A 261 11.27 -29.33 -19.35
CA ASN A 261 11.30 -30.54 -20.17
C ASN A 261 10.30 -30.47 -21.36
N SER A 262 10.30 -31.48 -22.19
CA SER A 262 9.38 -31.56 -23.34
C SER A 262 7.87 -31.61 -22.97
N GLU A 263 7.55 -31.82 -21.68
CA GLU A 263 6.19 -31.86 -21.15
C GLU A 263 5.78 -30.51 -20.51
N SER A 264 6.59 -29.46 -20.69
CA SER A 264 6.41 -28.13 -20.09
C SER A 264 6.55 -28.09 -18.57
N LEU A 265 7.18 -29.07 -17.95
CA LEU A 265 7.42 -29.09 -16.51
C LEU A 265 8.81 -28.49 -16.20
N PRO A 266 8.90 -27.55 -15.23
CA PRO A 266 10.19 -27.01 -14.82
C PRO A 266 10.97 -28.10 -14.06
N PHE A 267 12.27 -28.26 -14.36
CA PHE A 267 13.12 -29.24 -13.69
C PHE A 267 14.42 -28.66 -13.14
N PHE A 268 14.71 -27.40 -13.46
CA PHE A 268 15.86 -26.68 -12.94
C PHE A 268 15.54 -25.19 -12.83
N GLU A 269 15.95 -24.55 -11.73
CA GLU A 269 15.84 -23.12 -11.51
C GLU A 269 17.11 -22.59 -10.81
N ARG A 270 17.66 -21.50 -11.33
CA ARG A 270 18.82 -20.83 -10.76
C ARG A 270 18.71 -19.33 -10.97
N TYR A 271 19.19 -18.55 -9.98
CA TYR A 271 19.27 -17.09 -10.08
C TYR A 271 20.70 -16.65 -10.30
N THR A 272 20.87 -15.64 -11.14
CA THR A 272 22.13 -14.94 -11.38
C THR A 272 21.90 -13.44 -11.32
N PHE A 273 22.97 -12.67 -11.16
CA PHE A 273 22.87 -11.22 -11.11
C PHE A 273 23.58 -10.59 -12.32
N THR A 274 22.84 -9.76 -13.05
CA THR A 274 23.41 -8.90 -14.09
C THR A 274 23.44 -7.46 -13.59
N PRO A 275 24.63 -6.86 -13.39
CA PRO A 275 24.74 -5.50 -12.88
C PRO A 275 24.23 -4.49 -13.90
N LYS A 276 23.70 -3.37 -13.41
CA LYS A 276 23.35 -2.21 -14.24
C LYS A 276 24.62 -1.52 -14.71
N ALA A 277 24.68 -1.13 -15.97
CA ALA A 277 25.91 -0.61 -16.58
C ALA A 277 26.41 0.69 -15.94
N GLU A 278 25.52 1.58 -15.49
CA GLU A 278 25.86 2.79 -14.70
C GLU A 278 24.63 3.23 -13.92
N GLU A 279 24.80 3.55 -12.62
CA GLU A 279 23.78 4.26 -11.87
C GLU A 279 23.91 5.77 -12.15
N PRO A 280 22.77 6.46 -12.31
CA PRO A 280 22.82 7.92 -12.45
C PRO A 280 23.32 8.55 -11.15
N TYR A 281 24.42 9.29 -11.24
CA TYR A 281 24.99 9.97 -10.09
C TYR A 281 24.25 11.28 -9.79
N LEU A 282 23.88 11.45 -8.52
CA LEU A 282 23.48 12.76 -8.00
C LEU A 282 24.73 13.58 -7.71
N SER A 283 24.83 14.76 -8.29
CA SER A 283 25.85 15.73 -7.93
C SER A 283 25.34 16.58 -6.77
N ILE A 284 26.12 16.70 -5.71
CA ILE A 284 25.75 17.47 -4.52
C ILE A 284 26.85 18.46 -4.21
N THR A 285 26.48 19.73 -4.24
CA THR A 285 27.37 20.84 -3.88
C THR A 285 26.89 21.44 -2.57
N PRO A 286 27.55 21.13 -1.44
CA PRO A 286 27.25 21.79 -0.17
C PRO A 286 27.87 23.15 -0.07
N SER A 287 27.11 24.14 0.39
CA SER A 287 27.66 25.35 1.02
C SER A 287 27.60 25.12 2.52
N VAL A 288 28.71 24.64 3.07
CA VAL A 288 28.73 24.06 4.41
C VAL A 288 29.12 25.08 5.47
N SER A 289 28.22 25.38 6.40
CA SER A 289 28.56 25.92 7.69
C SER A 289 28.22 24.90 8.77
N PHE A 290 29.19 24.53 9.59
CA PHE A 290 28.99 23.69 10.79
C PHE A 290 28.83 24.53 12.08
N GLU A 291 28.69 25.85 11.94
CA GLU A 291 28.40 26.70 13.07
C GLU A 291 26.97 26.41 13.60
N PRO A 292 26.77 26.49 14.93
CA PRO A 292 25.46 26.34 15.52
C PRO A 292 24.44 27.34 14.94
N ARG A 293 23.19 26.88 14.73
CA ARG A 293 22.07 27.73 14.29
C ARG A 293 22.32 28.52 13.01
N SER A 294 23.24 28.04 12.17
CA SER A 294 23.60 28.65 10.89
C SER A 294 22.81 28.04 9.73
N ILE A 295 22.85 28.71 8.57
CA ILE A 295 22.25 28.19 7.35
C ILE A 295 23.17 27.12 6.78
N PHE A 296 22.56 25.97 6.48
CA PHE A 296 23.18 24.92 5.69
C PHE A 296 22.44 24.86 4.35
N SER A 297 23.15 25.01 3.25
CA SER A 297 22.57 25.02 1.91
C SER A 297 23.17 23.88 1.08
N LEU A 298 22.31 23.17 0.34
CA LEU A 298 22.70 22.12 -0.59
C LEU A 298 22.07 22.40 -1.95
N GLU A 299 22.85 22.23 -3.00
CA GLU A 299 22.34 22.12 -4.36
C GLU A 299 22.49 20.67 -4.82
N ILE A 300 21.36 20.03 -5.20
CA ILE A 300 21.28 18.68 -5.70
C ILE A 300 20.99 18.78 -7.20
N GLY A 301 21.80 18.14 -8.03
CA GLY A 301 21.62 18.03 -9.46
C GLY A 301 21.95 16.63 -9.96
N SER A 302 21.84 16.40 -11.23
CA SER A 302 22.42 15.22 -11.88
C SER A 302 23.78 15.60 -12.48
N ASP A 303 24.67 14.62 -12.58
CA ASP A 303 25.80 14.74 -13.47
C ASP A 303 25.29 14.90 -14.90
N ASN A 304 25.93 15.75 -15.69
CA ASN A 304 25.50 16.13 -17.05
C ASN A 304 25.44 14.97 -18.06
N SER A 305 25.76 13.75 -17.62
CA SER A 305 25.78 12.53 -18.44
C SER A 305 24.40 12.11 -18.94
N VAL A 306 23.29 12.48 -18.26
CA VAL A 306 21.92 12.12 -18.68
C VAL A 306 21.03 13.36 -18.62
N PRO A 307 20.89 14.11 -19.73
CA PRO A 307 20.02 15.26 -19.78
C PRO A 307 18.57 14.86 -19.49
N GLY A 308 17.91 15.64 -18.60
CA GLY A 308 16.50 15.42 -18.26
C GLY A 308 16.22 14.36 -17.19
N LEU A 309 17.23 13.65 -16.68
CA LEU A 309 17.06 12.63 -15.64
C LEU A 309 16.29 13.13 -14.42
N MET A 310 16.56 14.35 -14.00
CA MET A 310 15.92 14.95 -12.81
C MET A 310 14.53 15.53 -13.08
N GLN A 311 14.09 15.62 -14.33
CA GLN A 311 12.76 16.11 -14.65
C GLN A 311 11.71 15.07 -14.21
N ASN A 312 10.67 15.55 -13.50
CA ASN A 312 9.61 14.71 -12.95
C ASN A 312 10.09 13.61 -11.96
N THR A 313 11.26 13.82 -11.35
CA THR A 313 11.78 12.95 -10.28
C THR A 313 11.23 13.40 -8.94
N VAL A 314 10.88 12.44 -8.07
CA VAL A 314 10.56 12.71 -6.67
C VAL A 314 11.73 12.22 -5.82
N LEU A 315 12.30 13.12 -5.02
CA LEU A 315 13.37 12.83 -4.08
C LEU A 315 12.87 12.96 -2.65
N SER A 316 13.28 12.05 -1.80
CA SER A 316 13.12 12.12 -0.35
C SER A 316 14.50 12.27 0.29
N ILE A 317 14.65 13.22 1.20
CA ILE A 317 15.94 13.52 1.83
C ILE A 317 15.83 13.57 3.34
N SER A 318 16.81 12.95 4.00
CA SER A 318 17.07 13.03 5.43
C SER A 318 18.46 13.61 5.70
N VAL A 319 18.58 14.49 6.70
CA VAL A 319 19.86 14.93 7.25
C VAL A 319 19.82 14.76 8.76
N THR A 320 20.78 14.00 9.27
CA THR A 320 20.89 13.65 10.70
C THR A 320 22.32 13.88 11.19
N PRO A 321 22.57 14.00 12.50
CA PRO A 321 23.92 13.88 13.04
C PRO A 321 24.54 12.54 12.63
N ALA A 322 25.80 12.53 12.19
CA ALA A 322 26.52 11.34 11.74
C ALA A 322 26.88 10.35 12.88
N LEU A 323 26.03 10.27 13.88
CA LEU A 323 26.14 9.34 15.00
C LEU A 323 25.48 7.99 14.70
N PHE A 324 24.55 8.00 13.74
CA PHE A 324 23.74 6.83 13.39
C PHE A 324 24.52 5.92 12.45
N THR A 325 24.62 4.66 12.83
CA THR A 325 25.36 3.64 12.07
C THR A 325 24.44 2.67 11.33
N GLY A 326 23.11 2.81 11.51
CA GLY A 326 22.12 1.97 10.84
C GLY A 326 22.27 2.06 9.31
N LYS A 327 22.42 0.90 8.67
CA LYS A 327 22.51 0.80 7.22
C LYS A 327 21.35 -0.06 6.73
N SER A 328 20.21 0.59 6.45
CA SER A 328 19.16 -0.06 5.70
C SER A 328 19.53 -0.11 4.21
N GLN A 329 19.00 -1.09 3.52
CA GLN A 329 19.05 -1.19 2.07
C GLN A 329 18.52 0.10 1.43
N ASP A 330 19.20 0.63 0.42
CA ASP A 330 18.69 1.77 -0.32
C ASP A 330 17.63 1.35 -1.36
N ILE A 331 16.95 2.33 -1.97
CA ILE A 331 15.87 2.06 -2.93
C ILE A 331 16.37 1.27 -4.14
N SER A 332 17.61 1.52 -4.60
CA SER A 332 18.18 0.85 -5.77
C SER A 332 18.36 -0.64 -5.51
N ASP A 333 19.04 -0.98 -4.41
CA ASP A 333 19.28 -2.36 -4.02
C ASP A 333 17.98 -3.07 -3.61
N TYR A 334 17.06 -2.33 -2.97
CA TYR A 334 15.77 -2.90 -2.58
C TYR A 334 14.92 -3.28 -3.80
N LEU A 335 14.77 -2.43 -4.78
CA LEU A 335 13.95 -2.73 -5.96
C LEU A 335 14.54 -3.86 -6.82
N ILE A 336 15.86 -4.06 -6.78
CA ILE A 336 16.51 -5.17 -7.48
C ILE A 336 16.37 -6.48 -6.71
N PHE A 337 16.56 -6.44 -5.40
CA PHE A 337 16.72 -7.63 -4.57
C PHE A 337 15.69 -7.74 -3.45
N GLY A 338 15.58 -6.72 -2.60
CA GLY A 338 14.74 -6.76 -1.40
C GLY A 338 13.26 -6.95 -1.71
N SER A 339 12.80 -6.41 -2.83
CA SER A 339 11.41 -6.55 -3.29
C SER A 339 11.03 -8.00 -3.57
N GLU A 340 11.99 -8.81 -4.02
CA GLU A 340 11.75 -10.20 -4.38
C GLU A 340 12.08 -11.18 -3.26
N PHE A 341 13.19 -10.96 -2.57
CA PHE A 341 13.71 -11.88 -1.57
C PHE A 341 13.59 -11.38 -0.14
N GLY A 342 13.13 -10.15 0.09
CA GLY A 342 12.95 -9.59 1.41
C GLY A 342 14.25 -9.10 2.05
N ILE A 343 14.40 -9.29 3.37
CA ILE A 343 15.58 -8.82 4.11
C ILE A 343 16.79 -9.68 3.82
N LEU A 344 17.86 -9.04 3.37
CA LEU A 344 19.15 -9.68 3.15
C LEU A 344 19.83 -10.06 4.47
N PRO A 345 20.62 -11.15 4.50
CA PRO A 345 21.53 -11.43 5.59
C PRO A 345 22.49 -10.28 5.87
N ASP A 346 22.94 -10.14 7.12
CA ASP A 346 23.78 -9.02 7.56
C ASP A 346 25.10 -8.92 6.78
N GLU A 347 25.63 -10.03 6.33
CA GLU A 347 26.88 -10.09 5.55
C GLU A 347 26.74 -9.40 4.19
N ILE A 348 25.54 -9.35 3.65
CA ILE A 348 25.20 -8.77 2.34
C ILE A 348 24.55 -7.40 2.50
N ARG A 349 23.61 -7.27 3.45
CA ARG A 349 22.81 -6.07 3.68
C ARG A 349 23.61 -4.78 3.90
N ASN A 350 24.81 -4.92 4.47
CA ASN A 350 25.68 -3.80 4.80
C ASN A 350 26.58 -3.34 3.63
N LYS A 351 26.44 -3.92 2.47
CA LYS A 351 27.18 -3.59 1.25
C LYS A 351 26.20 -3.28 0.12
N LYS A 352 26.57 -2.40 -0.79
CA LYS A 352 25.85 -2.26 -2.04
C LYS A 352 26.01 -3.53 -2.89
N LEU A 353 25.02 -3.89 -3.68
CA LEU A 353 25.07 -5.11 -4.51
C LEU A 353 26.30 -5.16 -5.38
N ASN A 354 26.73 -4.02 -5.95
CA ASN A 354 27.94 -3.92 -6.76
C ASN A 354 29.26 -4.02 -5.97
N GLU A 355 29.22 -3.92 -4.64
CA GLU A 355 30.39 -4.08 -3.76
C GLU A 355 30.53 -5.51 -3.20
N ILE A 356 29.55 -6.37 -3.46
CA ILE A 356 29.58 -7.78 -3.04
C ILE A 356 30.43 -8.54 -4.04
N GLN A 357 31.30 -9.45 -3.53
CA GLN A 357 32.06 -10.34 -4.42
C GLN A 357 31.10 -11.21 -5.24
N PRO A 358 31.27 -11.28 -6.58
CA PRO A 358 30.36 -11.99 -7.46
C PRO A 358 30.12 -13.46 -7.04
N ASP A 359 31.17 -14.19 -6.66
CA ASP A 359 31.07 -15.58 -6.23
C ASP A 359 30.21 -15.72 -4.96
N SER A 360 30.39 -14.81 -3.99
CA SER A 360 29.60 -14.83 -2.75
C SER A 360 28.12 -14.53 -3.01
N LEU A 361 27.83 -13.61 -3.94
CA LEU A 361 26.46 -13.31 -4.35
C LEU A 361 25.84 -14.50 -5.11
N PHE A 362 26.59 -15.09 -6.03
CA PHE A 362 26.16 -16.26 -6.80
C PHE A 362 25.83 -17.44 -5.87
N ASP A 363 26.71 -17.76 -4.91
CA ASP A 363 26.48 -18.82 -3.94
C ASP A 363 25.22 -18.54 -3.11
N PHE A 364 25.08 -17.30 -2.62
CA PHE A 364 23.90 -16.89 -1.86
C PHE A 364 22.60 -17.03 -2.68
N LEU A 365 22.61 -16.58 -3.93
CA LEU A 365 21.46 -16.72 -4.85
C LEU A 365 21.09 -18.20 -5.09
N GLY A 366 22.02 -19.14 -4.89
CA GLY A 366 21.76 -20.57 -4.92
C GLY A 366 21.00 -21.11 -3.71
N THR A 367 21.02 -20.41 -2.60
CA THR A 367 20.37 -20.84 -1.35
C THR A 367 18.95 -20.30 -1.17
N ILE A 368 18.50 -19.37 -2.01
CA ILE A 368 17.21 -18.71 -1.87
C ILE A 368 16.25 -19.13 -2.98
N LYS A 369 14.96 -18.86 -2.76
CA LYS A 369 13.90 -19.11 -3.75
C LYS A 369 12.97 -17.90 -3.83
N SER A 370 12.67 -17.47 -5.06
CA SER A 370 11.64 -16.46 -5.30
C SER A 370 10.27 -16.98 -4.87
N LYS A 371 9.51 -16.13 -4.21
CA LYS A 371 8.12 -16.41 -3.81
C LYS A 371 7.11 -15.81 -4.78
N TRP A 372 7.57 -14.97 -5.68
CA TRP A 372 6.76 -14.36 -6.71
C TRP A 372 6.40 -15.34 -7.83
N ILE A 373 7.37 -16.14 -8.30
CA ILE A 373 7.15 -17.10 -9.39
C ILE A 373 6.70 -18.45 -8.82
N ASN A 374 5.51 -18.85 -9.22
CA ASN A 374 4.97 -20.19 -8.96
C ASN A 374 4.58 -20.82 -10.30
N TRP A 375 5.44 -21.68 -10.81
CA TRP A 375 5.24 -22.31 -12.11
C TRP A 375 4.00 -23.19 -12.19
N ASP A 376 3.58 -23.83 -11.11
CA ASP A 376 2.34 -24.64 -11.09
C ASP A 376 1.11 -23.76 -11.33
N LYS A 377 1.02 -22.60 -10.67
CA LYS A 377 -0.05 -21.61 -10.89
C LYS A 377 0.03 -21.00 -12.30
N ILE A 378 1.23 -20.65 -12.76
CA ILE A 378 1.45 -20.07 -14.10
C ILE A 378 1.01 -21.04 -15.18
N LEU A 379 1.45 -22.30 -15.09
CA LEU A 379 1.15 -23.32 -16.10
C LEU A 379 -0.30 -23.80 -16.08
N SER A 380 -0.94 -23.86 -14.92
CA SER A 380 -2.39 -24.19 -14.80
C SER A 380 -3.30 -23.05 -15.25
N GLY A 381 -2.84 -21.79 -15.13
CA GLY A 381 -3.65 -20.60 -15.44
C GLY A 381 -4.80 -20.37 -14.47
N THR A 382 -4.76 -20.98 -13.28
CA THR A 382 -5.76 -20.82 -12.22
C THR A 382 -5.31 -19.75 -11.23
N TYR A 383 -6.09 -18.67 -11.11
CA TYR A 383 -5.82 -17.52 -10.23
C TYR A 383 -7.00 -17.23 -9.31
N ASP A 384 -7.68 -18.28 -8.83
CA ASP A 384 -9.01 -18.21 -8.18
C ASP A 384 -9.00 -17.67 -6.75
N ASP A 385 -7.81 -17.40 -6.17
CA ASP A 385 -7.67 -17.02 -4.77
C ASP A 385 -7.66 -15.50 -4.51
N ILE A 386 -8.10 -14.67 -5.47
CA ILE A 386 -8.10 -13.22 -5.30
C ILE A 386 -9.30 -12.79 -4.45
N ARG A 387 -9.00 -12.33 -3.22
CA ARG A 387 -10.00 -11.83 -2.26
C ARG A 387 -10.00 -10.30 -2.14
N TYR A 388 -8.83 -9.69 -2.27
CA TYR A 388 -8.64 -8.27 -2.02
C TYR A 388 -8.44 -7.54 -3.35
N LEU A 389 -9.39 -6.67 -3.70
CA LEU A 389 -9.30 -5.85 -4.90
C LEU A 389 -8.36 -4.65 -4.67
N PRO A 390 -7.74 -4.11 -5.73
CA PRO A 390 -6.91 -2.92 -5.61
C PRO A 390 -7.76 -1.69 -5.25
N GLU A 391 -7.25 -0.84 -4.36
CA GLU A 391 -7.90 0.39 -3.92
C GLU A 391 -7.51 1.56 -4.83
N ASN A 392 -8.06 1.58 -6.03
CA ASN A 392 -7.81 2.64 -7.01
C ASN A 392 -8.84 3.78 -6.92
N GLU A 393 -10.13 3.45 -6.98
CA GLU A 393 -11.22 4.41 -6.95
C GLU A 393 -11.92 4.47 -5.61
N ASN A 394 -11.95 3.35 -4.92
CA ASN A 394 -12.64 3.18 -3.65
C ASN A 394 -11.75 2.51 -2.60
N HIS A 395 -11.99 2.85 -1.36
CA HIS A 395 -11.53 2.11 -0.20
C HIS A 395 -12.58 1.06 0.19
N TYR A 396 -12.13 -0.11 0.63
CA TYR A 396 -13.02 -1.19 1.04
C TYR A 396 -13.18 -1.24 2.56
N LEU A 397 -14.42 -1.16 3.00
CA LEU A 397 -14.80 -1.29 4.40
C LEU A 397 -15.56 -2.60 4.58
N SER A 398 -15.03 -3.53 5.37
CA SER A 398 -15.62 -4.83 5.60
C SER A 398 -15.96 -5.07 7.06
N GLY A 399 -16.89 -5.98 7.29
CA GLY A 399 -17.30 -6.40 8.62
C GLY A 399 -18.02 -7.74 8.57
N THR A 400 -18.48 -8.20 9.73
CA THR A 400 -19.24 -9.42 9.88
C THR A 400 -20.48 -9.13 10.70
N LEU A 401 -21.64 -9.60 10.26
CA LEU A 401 -22.89 -9.57 11.02
C LEU A 401 -22.95 -10.83 11.89
N LEU A 402 -23.02 -10.64 13.19
CA LEU A 402 -23.02 -11.73 14.16
C LEU A 402 -24.36 -11.77 14.91
N GLU A 403 -24.87 -12.97 15.16
CA GLU A 403 -25.96 -13.17 16.12
C GLU A 403 -25.44 -12.89 17.53
N ARG A 404 -26.18 -12.07 18.30
CA ARG A 404 -25.70 -11.58 19.61
C ARG A 404 -25.50 -12.67 20.66
N GLU A 405 -26.32 -13.71 20.63
CA GLU A 405 -26.26 -14.78 21.63
C GLU A 405 -25.16 -15.80 21.31
N THR A 406 -25.04 -16.22 20.04
CA THR A 406 -24.17 -17.31 19.64
C THR A 406 -22.83 -16.83 19.08
N LEU A 407 -22.73 -15.56 18.70
CA LEU A 407 -21.59 -14.97 17.94
C LEU A 407 -21.35 -15.66 16.60
N ALA A 408 -22.32 -16.37 16.08
CA ALA A 408 -22.25 -16.99 14.75
C ALA A 408 -22.51 -15.95 13.67
N GLY A 409 -21.86 -16.12 12.49
CA GLY A 409 -22.14 -15.30 11.33
C GLY A 409 -23.58 -15.48 10.82
N VAL A 410 -24.22 -14.38 10.47
CA VAL A 410 -25.63 -14.39 10.00
C VAL A 410 -25.65 -14.19 8.49
N PRO A 411 -26.00 -15.22 7.70
CA PRO A 411 -26.06 -15.13 6.25
C PRO A 411 -27.34 -14.50 5.73
N ASP A 412 -27.30 -14.07 4.46
CA ASP A 412 -28.45 -13.62 3.67
C ASP A 412 -29.20 -12.39 4.22
N ILE A 413 -28.61 -11.60 5.10
CA ILE A 413 -29.17 -10.35 5.65
C ILE A 413 -28.56 -9.14 4.93
N ASN A 414 -29.41 -8.15 4.61
CA ASN A 414 -28.92 -6.87 4.12
C ASN A 414 -28.34 -6.05 5.27
N VAL A 415 -27.16 -5.50 5.01
CA VAL A 415 -26.51 -4.52 5.90
C VAL A 415 -26.44 -3.20 5.13
N PHE A 416 -26.88 -2.12 5.78
CA PHE A 416 -26.93 -0.79 5.20
C PHE A 416 -25.77 0.05 5.71
N LEU A 417 -25.12 0.79 4.81
CA LEU A 417 -24.19 1.85 5.15
C LEU A 417 -24.82 3.18 4.77
N SER A 418 -24.94 4.07 5.74
CA SER A 418 -25.43 5.44 5.55
C SER A 418 -24.35 6.45 5.89
N THR A 419 -24.29 7.50 5.09
CA THR A 419 -23.51 8.70 5.40
C THR A 419 -24.49 9.83 5.66
N PRO A 420 -24.83 10.13 6.93
CA PRO A 420 -25.82 11.14 7.25
C PRO A 420 -25.43 12.50 6.68
N ALA A 421 -26.29 13.10 5.89
CA ALA A 421 -26.11 14.43 5.30
C ALA A 421 -27.43 14.92 4.67
N LYS A 422 -27.52 16.21 4.35
CA LYS A 422 -28.64 16.75 3.56
C LYS A 422 -28.76 16.12 2.17
N THR A 423 -27.65 15.61 1.63
CA THR A 423 -27.57 14.76 0.44
C THR A 423 -26.89 13.46 0.83
N ALA A 424 -27.62 12.61 1.52
CA ALA A 424 -27.10 11.41 2.13
C ALA A 424 -26.59 10.37 1.10
N GLY A 425 -25.45 9.75 1.43
CA GLY A 425 -24.96 8.55 0.76
C GLY A 425 -25.60 7.31 1.39
N PHE A 426 -25.94 6.34 0.56
CA PHE A 426 -26.53 5.06 0.99
C PHE A 426 -25.97 3.93 0.14
N GLN A 427 -25.58 2.83 0.80
CA GLN A 427 -25.20 1.59 0.17
C GLN A 427 -25.80 0.42 0.95
N TYR A 428 -25.96 -0.73 0.31
CA TYR A 428 -26.27 -1.97 0.98
C TYR A 428 -25.31 -3.08 0.53
N SER A 429 -25.14 -4.06 1.39
CA SER A 429 -24.36 -5.27 1.13
C SER A 429 -25.11 -6.45 1.75
N LYS A 430 -25.27 -7.54 1.00
CA LYS A 430 -25.86 -8.75 1.54
C LYS A 430 -24.77 -9.62 2.14
N THR A 431 -25.01 -10.17 3.32
CA THR A 431 -24.05 -11.04 4.00
C THR A 431 -23.90 -12.38 3.28
N ASP A 432 -22.65 -12.87 3.22
CA ASP A 432 -22.31 -14.19 2.70
C ASP A 432 -22.65 -15.33 3.70
N SER A 433 -22.26 -16.57 3.38
CA SER A 433 -22.49 -17.75 4.24
C SER A 433 -21.88 -17.64 5.64
N ASP A 434 -20.84 -16.83 5.79
CA ASP A 434 -20.11 -16.63 7.06
C ASP A 434 -20.53 -15.32 7.75
N GLY A 435 -21.50 -14.59 7.20
CA GLY A 435 -21.99 -13.32 7.71
C GLY A 435 -21.14 -12.11 7.28
N ASN A 436 -20.17 -12.25 6.37
CA ASN A 436 -19.32 -11.14 5.96
C ASN A 436 -20.04 -10.21 4.99
N PHE A 437 -19.76 -8.91 5.11
CA PHE A 437 -20.24 -7.86 4.20
C PHE A 437 -19.09 -6.90 3.85
N SER A 438 -19.25 -6.16 2.74
CA SER A 438 -18.27 -5.19 2.28
C SER A 438 -18.93 -3.98 1.61
N PHE A 439 -18.38 -2.79 1.86
CA PHE A 439 -18.78 -1.53 1.26
C PHE A 439 -17.62 -0.86 0.53
N HIS A 440 -17.96 -0.03 -0.45
CA HIS A 440 -17.03 0.75 -1.26
C HIS A 440 -17.12 2.21 -0.88
N ILE A 441 -16.06 2.77 -0.30
CA ILE A 441 -15.99 4.17 0.12
C ILE A 441 -15.20 4.98 -0.91
N PRO A 442 -15.83 5.88 -1.68
CA PRO A 442 -15.12 6.72 -2.63
C PRO A 442 -14.09 7.64 -1.97
N PHE A 443 -12.99 7.94 -2.69
CA PHE A 443 -11.91 8.82 -2.21
C PHE A 443 -12.21 10.32 -2.27
N ASP A 444 -13.43 10.72 -2.60
CA ASP A 444 -13.84 12.12 -2.67
C ASP A 444 -13.74 12.85 -1.34
N ARG A 445 -13.91 12.14 -0.21
CA ARG A 445 -13.73 12.65 1.16
C ARG A 445 -12.90 11.71 2.01
N ASN A 446 -11.95 12.27 2.74
CA ASN A 446 -11.09 11.47 3.63
C ASN A 446 -11.74 11.08 4.96
N VAL A 447 -12.64 11.91 5.48
CA VAL A 447 -13.36 11.65 6.74
C VAL A 447 -14.84 11.59 6.47
N ARG A 448 -15.49 10.55 6.98
CA ARG A 448 -16.93 10.36 6.86
C ARG A 448 -17.52 9.96 8.18
N ASP A 449 -18.68 10.52 8.50
CA ASP A 449 -19.56 9.99 9.52
C ASP A 449 -20.34 8.83 8.91
N LEU A 450 -20.18 7.63 9.43
CA LEU A 450 -20.78 6.42 8.92
C LEU A 450 -21.70 5.81 9.96
N ILE A 451 -22.88 5.38 9.51
CA ILE A 451 -23.79 4.52 10.27
C ILE A 451 -23.97 3.24 9.50
N ILE A 452 -23.67 2.11 10.15
CA ILE A 452 -23.85 0.77 9.57
C ILE A 452 -24.85 0.03 10.43
N GLN A 453 -25.89 -0.52 9.81
CA GLN A 453 -26.96 -1.23 10.51
C GLN A 453 -27.43 -2.44 9.69
N SER A 454 -27.89 -3.49 10.37
CA SER A 454 -28.52 -4.64 9.72
C SER A 454 -30.02 -4.37 9.48
N GLU A 455 -30.57 -5.00 8.45
CA GLU A 455 -32.01 -5.00 8.14
C GLU A 455 -32.82 -5.91 9.12
N ASP A 456 -32.32 -6.16 10.30
CA ASP A 456 -32.95 -7.04 11.29
C ASP A 456 -33.93 -6.24 12.15
N ALA A 457 -35.24 -6.44 11.92
CA ALA A 457 -36.29 -5.79 12.69
C ALA A 457 -36.36 -6.25 14.17
N GLU A 458 -35.88 -7.46 14.48
CA GLU A 458 -35.86 -8.02 15.84
C GLU A 458 -34.61 -7.64 16.63
N MET A 459 -33.68 -6.90 16.02
CA MET A 459 -32.43 -6.41 16.61
C MET A 459 -31.55 -7.50 17.28
N LYS A 460 -31.66 -8.75 16.80
CA LYS A 460 -30.91 -9.91 17.33
C LYS A 460 -29.45 -9.93 16.90
N ASN A 461 -29.12 -9.17 15.87
CA ASN A 461 -27.81 -9.16 15.26
C ASN A 461 -26.97 -7.96 15.73
N SER A 462 -25.66 -8.11 15.67
CA SER A 462 -24.69 -7.06 15.94
C SER A 462 -23.72 -6.92 14.80
N VAL A 463 -23.40 -5.68 14.43
CA VAL A 463 -22.40 -5.36 13.41
C VAL A 463 -21.02 -5.35 14.05
N ASN A 464 -20.13 -6.20 13.55
CA ASN A 464 -18.73 -6.23 13.95
C ASN A 464 -17.86 -5.74 12.78
N MET A 465 -17.18 -4.61 12.93
CA MET A 465 -16.34 -4.03 11.89
C MET A 465 -14.99 -4.73 11.84
N GLY A 466 -14.61 -5.20 10.67
CA GLY A 466 -13.30 -5.81 10.41
C GLY A 466 -12.16 -4.80 10.45
N SER A 467 -10.98 -5.25 10.80
CA SER A 467 -9.77 -4.45 10.65
C SER A 467 -9.42 -4.28 9.17
N SER A 468 -9.05 -3.06 8.77
CA SER A 468 -8.48 -2.83 7.44
C SER A 468 -7.05 -3.40 7.32
N PHE A 469 -6.39 -3.75 8.44
CA PHE A 469 -5.05 -4.30 8.47
C PHE A 469 -5.09 -5.82 8.48
N SER A 470 -4.03 -6.44 7.94
CA SER A 470 -3.91 -7.90 7.84
C SER A 470 -3.19 -8.48 9.07
N ASP A 471 -3.71 -9.58 9.57
CA ASP A 471 -3.14 -10.42 10.63
C ASP A 471 -2.23 -11.55 10.10
N LEU A 472 -2.04 -11.64 8.78
CA LEU A 472 -1.13 -12.59 8.18
C LEU A 472 0.31 -12.08 8.31
N PHE A 473 1.06 -12.65 9.26
CA PHE A 473 2.47 -12.36 9.50
C PHE A 473 3.33 -13.53 9.05
N ASN A 474 4.59 -13.26 8.72
CA ASN A 474 5.58 -14.32 8.63
C ASN A 474 5.65 -15.03 9.97
N PRO A 475 5.66 -16.38 10.00
CA PRO A 475 5.89 -17.09 11.25
C PRO A 475 7.16 -16.55 11.87
N SER A 476 7.08 -16.16 13.13
CA SER A 476 8.25 -15.70 13.88
C SER A 476 9.22 -16.88 13.89
N GLY A 477 10.27 -16.78 13.11
CA GLY A 477 11.33 -17.78 13.17
C GLY A 477 11.91 -17.76 14.58
N SER A 478 11.52 -18.73 15.40
CA SER A 478 12.09 -18.99 16.71
C SER A 478 13.50 -19.56 16.61
N SER A 479 14.27 -19.19 15.61
CA SER A 479 15.67 -19.64 15.49
C SER A 479 16.59 -18.69 16.25
N LEU A 480 16.73 -18.89 17.49
CA LEU A 480 17.84 -19.33 18.32
C LEU A 480 19.25 -18.86 17.88
N ARG A 481 19.45 -17.59 17.54
CA ARG A 481 20.69 -16.87 17.86
C ARG A 481 20.33 -15.43 18.19
N ASP A 482 19.77 -15.24 19.37
CA ASP A 482 19.61 -13.91 19.97
C ASP A 482 20.99 -13.32 20.21
N SER A 483 21.45 -12.45 19.30
CA SER A 483 22.62 -11.65 19.59
C SER A 483 22.20 -10.54 20.55
N LEU A 484 22.92 -10.42 21.68
CA LEU A 484 22.70 -9.32 22.61
C LEU A 484 23.11 -8.00 21.92
N TYR A 485 22.13 -7.13 21.69
CA TYR A 485 22.40 -5.77 21.20
C TYR A 485 22.87 -4.90 22.36
N LEU A 486 24.15 -4.53 22.33
CA LEU A 486 24.74 -3.61 23.31
C LEU A 486 24.38 -2.19 22.88
N VAL A 487 23.80 -1.42 23.81
CA VAL A 487 23.42 -0.03 23.55
C VAL A 487 24.67 0.81 23.21
N PRO A 488 24.78 1.37 21.99
CA PRO A 488 25.93 2.19 21.64
C PRO A 488 25.98 3.47 22.49
N PRO A 489 27.17 4.01 22.78
CA PRO A 489 27.33 5.21 23.62
C PRO A 489 26.56 6.45 23.08
N TYR A 490 26.43 6.59 21.76
CA TYR A 490 25.70 7.72 21.17
C TYR A 490 24.20 7.70 21.47
N ILE A 491 23.61 6.54 21.79
CA ILE A 491 22.20 6.43 22.16
C ILE A 491 21.90 7.19 23.44
N SER A 492 22.82 7.17 24.41
CA SER A 492 22.69 8.00 25.62
C SER A 492 22.61 9.50 25.30
N LYS A 493 23.37 9.97 24.29
CA LYS A 493 23.29 11.33 23.82
C LYS A 493 21.96 11.62 23.12
N MET A 494 21.47 10.70 22.27
CA MET A 494 20.15 10.81 21.64
C MET A 494 19.02 10.90 22.67
N SER A 495 19.07 10.04 23.69
CA SER A 495 18.09 10.05 24.79
C SER A 495 18.11 11.40 25.53
N SER A 496 19.30 11.91 25.85
CA SER A 496 19.44 13.22 26.48
C SER A 496 18.90 14.35 25.58
N ASN A 497 19.21 14.33 24.29
CA ASN A 497 18.68 15.28 23.30
C ASN A 497 17.15 15.27 23.26
N TYR A 498 16.56 14.08 23.21
CA TYR A 498 15.11 13.91 23.22
C TYR A 498 14.49 14.45 24.53
N GLN A 499 15.06 14.13 25.68
CA GLN A 499 14.55 14.60 26.98
C GLN A 499 14.63 16.13 27.08
N ILE A 500 15.70 16.75 26.59
CA ILE A 500 15.84 18.21 26.52
C ILE A 500 14.73 18.80 25.64
N SER A 501 14.54 18.23 24.44
CA SER A 501 13.48 18.69 23.53
C SER A 501 12.08 18.60 24.17
N ARG A 502 11.81 17.55 24.95
CA ARG A 502 10.55 17.38 25.70
C ARG A 502 10.37 18.42 26.82
N ILE A 503 11.45 18.68 27.60
CA ILE A 503 11.42 19.64 28.71
C ILE A 503 11.12 21.05 28.20
N TYR A 504 11.69 21.43 27.07
CA TYR A 504 11.50 22.75 26.48
C TYR A 504 10.31 22.85 25.49
N GLY A 505 9.54 21.77 25.31
CA GLY A 505 8.36 21.77 24.46
C GLY A 505 8.64 22.02 22.98
N ILE A 506 9.79 21.57 22.46
CA ILE A 506 10.16 21.75 21.06
C ILE A 506 9.21 20.88 20.20
N PRO A 507 8.46 21.46 19.26
CA PRO A 507 7.52 20.72 18.44
C PRO A 507 8.22 19.66 17.58
N SER A 508 7.66 18.46 17.52
CA SER A 508 8.16 17.36 16.68
C SER A 508 7.45 17.28 15.31
N ALA A 509 6.32 17.97 15.17
CA ALA A 509 5.55 18.00 13.93
C ALA A 509 4.90 19.37 13.76
N GLY A 510 4.72 19.80 12.51
CA GLY A 510 4.03 21.03 12.15
C GLY A 510 2.51 20.87 12.07
N SER A 511 1.90 21.79 11.36
CA SER A 511 0.45 21.72 11.08
C SER A 511 0.13 20.57 10.14
N PRO A 512 -1.06 19.94 10.29
CA PRO A 512 -1.49 18.94 9.34
C PRO A 512 -1.65 19.56 7.95
N LEU A 513 -1.15 18.85 6.95
CA LEU A 513 -1.34 19.23 5.56
C LEU A 513 -2.78 18.91 5.12
N PRO A 514 -3.41 19.76 4.31
CA PRO A 514 -4.77 19.48 3.84
C PRO A 514 -4.76 18.23 2.95
N VAL A 515 -5.68 17.32 3.22
CA VAL A 515 -5.96 16.22 2.29
C VAL A 515 -6.93 16.74 1.25
N PRO A 516 -6.64 16.57 -0.06
CA PRO A 516 -7.55 17.00 -1.11
C PRO A 516 -8.90 16.31 -0.95
N ASN A 517 -9.96 17.10 -0.91
CA ASN A 517 -11.32 16.62 -1.01
C ASN A 517 -11.91 17.12 -2.33
N SER A 518 -12.64 16.26 -3.02
CA SER A 518 -13.44 16.69 -4.18
C SER A 518 -14.62 17.56 -3.71
N PRO A 519 -15.05 18.54 -4.51
CA PRO A 519 -16.27 19.28 -4.21
C PRO A 519 -17.49 18.35 -4.05
N ASP A 520 -18.40 18.74 -3.17
CA ASP A 520 -19.63 18.01 -2.89
C ASP A 520 -20.61 18.05 -4.05
N GLU A 521 -20.45 17.21 -5.06
CA GLU A 521 -21.51 16.85 -5.99
C GLU A 521 -22.23 15.57 -5.55
N HIS A 522 -22.64 15.49 -4.29
CA HIS A 522 -23.40 14.33 -3.85
C HIS A 522 -24.81 14.38 -4.45
N LYS A 523 -25.05 13.42 -5.32
CA LYS A 523 -26.39 13.12 -5.79
C LYS A 523 -27.06 12.21 -4.75
N ARG A 524 -28.32 12.52 -4.42
CA ARG A 524 -29.15 11.60 -3.63
C ARG A 524 -29.12 10.22 -4.27
N PHE A 525 -28.98 9.15 -3.47
CA PHE A 525 -28.90 7.79 -4.04
C PHE A 525 -30.16 7.40 -4.82
N TYR A 526 -31.32 7.99 -4.47
CA TYR A 526 -32.59 7.82 -5.18
C TYR A 526 -32.81 8.87 -6.30
N GLY A 527 -31.81 9.66 -6.62
CA GLY A 527 -31.90 10.67 -7.68
C GLY A 527 -32.81 11.85 -7.35
N LYS A 528 -33.64 12.27 -8.33
CA LYS A 528 -34.61 13.37 -8.13
C LYS A 528 -35.88 12.80 -7.52
N PRO A 529 -36.34 13.31 -6.35
CA PRO A 529 -37.59 12.86 -5.75
C PRO A 529 -38.80 13.26 -6.62
N ASP A 530 -39.87 12.47 -6.50
CA ASP A 530 -41.18 12.79 -7.12
C ASP A 530 -41.84 13.97 -6.41
N ILE A 531 -41.69 14.03 -5.07
CA ILE A 531 -42.16 15.11 -4.23
C ILE A 531 -40.97 15.60 -3.40
N GLU A 532 -40.74 16.91 -3.39
CA GLU A 532 -39.79 17.60 -2.52
C GLU A 532 -40.55 18.77 -1.85
N ILE A 533 -40.72 18.70 -0.54
CA ILE A 533 -41.40 19.73 0.25
C ILE A 533 -40.41 20.36 1.20
N VAL A 534 -40.13 21.64 1.02
CA VAL A 534 -39.33 22.46 1.95
C VAL A 534 -40.30 23.06 2.99
N LEU A 535 -40.16 22.68 4.26
CA LEU A 535 -41.16 23.05 5.28
C LEU A 535 -41.21 24.56 5.52
N ASP A 536 -40.09 25.26 5.44
CA ASP A 536 -40.03 26.72 5.64
C ASP A 536 -40.81 27.51 4.58
N ASP A 537 -41.21 26.88 3.45
CA ASP A 537 -42.07 27.52 2.40
C ASP A 537 -43.56 27.54 2.78
N PHE A 538 -43.95 26.86 3.87
CA PHE A 538 -45.34 26.70 4.31
C PHE A 538 -45.58 27.29 5.70
N ILE A 539 -46.85 27.40 6.06
CA ILE A 539 -47.25 27.77 7.45
C ILE A 539 -46.77 26.64 8.38
N ARG A 540 -46.34 27.03 9.58
CA ARG A 540 -45.92 26.10 10.61
C ARG A 540 -47.05 25.16 11.03
N LEU A 541 -46.82 23.87 10.92
CA LEU A 541 -47.69 22.81 11.40
C LEU A 541 -47.13 22.24 12.74
N PRO A 542 -47.97 21.93 13.73
CA PRO A 542 -47.49 21.58 15.08
C PRO A 542 -46.88 20.15 15.18
N VAL A 543 -47.31 19.23 14.32
CA VAL A 543 -46.89 17.80 14.39
C VAL A 543 -46.67 17.25 13.00
N MET A 544 -45.81 16.22 12.90
CA MET A 544 -45.49 15.57 11.63
C MET A 544 -46.72 14.92 10.98
N GLU A 545 -47.67 14.40 11.74
CA GLU A 545 -48.90 13.83 11.19
C GLU A 545 -49.67 14.84 10.34
N GLU A 546 -49.76 16.10 10.76
CA GLU A 546 -50.39 17.19 10.02
C GLU A 546 -49.54 17.57 8.79
N VAL A 547 -48.21 17.56 8.91
CA VAL A 547 -47.28 17.79 7.75
C VAL A 547 -47.55 16.76 6.67
N PHE A 548 -47.64 15.47 7.04
CA PHE A 548 -47.91 14.40 6.08
C PHE A 548 -49.30 14.52 5.45
N PHE A 549 -50.30 14.91 6.26
CA PHE A 549 -51.67 15.04 5.76
C PHE A 549 -51.86 16.24 4.82
N GLU A 550 -51.30 17.39 5.17
CA GLU A 550 -51.57 18.64 4.45
C GLU A 550 -50.60 18.87 3.27
N LEU A 551 -49.36 18.43 3.39
CA LEU A 551 -48.30 18.80 2.44
C LEU A 551 -47.83 17.67 1.53
N LEU A 552 -48.08 16.39 1.86
CA LEU A 552 -47.54 15.26 1.09
C LEU A 552 -48.65 14.51 0.33
N PRO A 553 -48.95 14.89 -0.92
CA PRO A 553 -49.99 14.23 -1.71
C PRO A 553 -49.65 12.76 -2.00
N GLY A 554 -50.59 11.85 -1.63
CA GLY A 554 -50.43 10.43 -1.84
C GLY A 554 -49.55 9.72 -0.82
N VAL A 555 -49.11 10.38 0.23
CA VAL A 555 -48.48 9.78 1.42
C VAL A 555 -49.38 9.94 2.61
N THR A 556 -49.57 8.89 3.37
CA THR A 556 -50.39 8.97 4.58
C THR A 556 -49.62 8.44 5.78
N MET A 557 -49.69 9.19 6.88
CA MET A 557 -49.25 8.78 8.21
C MET A 557 -50.50 8.61 9.09
N LYS A 558 -50.68 7.45 9.67
CA LYS A 558 -51.86 7.13 10.51
C LYS A 558 -51.44 6.40 11.78
N SER A 559 -52.00 6.81 12.91
CA SER A 559 -51.85 6.08 14.18
C SER A 559 -52.80 4.90 14.23
N ARG A 560 -52.30 3.74 14.59
CA ARG A 560 -53.04 2.52 14.92
C ARG A 560 -52.56 1.96 16.25
N GLU A 561 -53.48 1.85 17.21
CA GLU A 561 -53.20 1.26 18.55
C GLU A 561 -52.01 1.93 19.28
N GLY A 562 -51.64 3.14 18.88
CA GLY A 562 -50.54 3.91 19.47
C GLY A 562 -49.28 3.95 18.61
N ASP A 563 -49.19 3.12 17.57
CA ASP A 563 -48.06 3.12 16.61
C ASP A 563 -48.46 3.84 15.33
N TYR A 564 -47.50 4.56 14.73
CA TYR A 564 -47.67 5.19 13.43
C TYR A 564 -47.28 4.26 12.29
N GLU A 565 -48.12 4.27 11.24
CA GLU A 565 -47.86 3.59 9.97
C GLU A 565 -47.81 4.64 8.85
N ILE A 566 -46.78 4.54 7.97
CA ILE A 566 -46.66 5.36 6.76
C ILE A 566 -46.93 4.49 5.54
N SER A 567 -47.78 4.97 4.64
CA SER A 567 -48.08 4.32 3.38
C SER A 567 -48.03 5.29 2.21
N ILE A 568 -47.63 4.80 1.04
CA ILE A 568 -47.48 5.57 -0.22
C ILE A 568 -48.42 4.99 -1.28
N LEU A 569 -49.12 5.90 -1.95
CA LEU A 569 -49.90 5.61 -3.14
C LEU A 569 -48.95 5.40 -4.35
N ASP A 570 -48.93 4.18 -4.86
CA ASP A 570 -48.22 3.90 -6.12
C ASP A 570 -48.82 4.73 -7.26
N ARG A 571 -48.04 5.62 -7.82
CA ARG A 571 -48.48 6.54 -8.88
C ARG A 571 -48.95 5.81 -10.14
N ILE A 572 -48.35 4.66 -10.46
CA ILE A 572 -48.69 3.85 -11.63
C ILE A 572 -49.87 2.93 -11.31
N GLY A 573 -49.80 2.20 -10.21
CA GLY A 573 -50.83 1.22 -9.78
C GLY A 573 -52.07 1.85 -9.18
N LYS A 574 -52.08 3.14 -8.83
CA LYS A 574 -53.17 3.88 -8.20
C LYS A 574 -53.78 3.20 -6.95
N LYS A 575 -52.92 2.47 -6.23
CA LYS A 575 -53.22 1.81 -4.96
C LYS A 575 -51.99 1.94 -4.04
N ASN A 576 -52.22 1.87 -2.74
CA ASN A 576 -51.08 1.79 -1.82
C ASN A 576 -50.26 0.55 -2.09
N PHE A 577 -48.93 0.66 -1.94
CA PHE A 577 -48.06 -0.50 -1.97
C PHE A 577 -48.47 -1.52 -0.91
N SER A 578 -48.32 -2.81 -1.20
CA SER A 578 -48.59 -3.90 -0.25
C SER A 578 -47.48 -4.04 0.81
N TYR A 579 -46.34 -3.40 0.59
CA TYR A 579 -45.21 -3.35 1.52
C TYR A 579 -45.02 -1.92 2.03
N PRO A 580 -44.53 -1.74 3.25
CA PRO A 580 -44.26 -0.40 3.78
C PRO A 580 -43.17 0.30 2.93
N PRO A 581 -43.22 1.63 2.84
CA PRO A 581 -42.14 2.39 2.20
C PRO A 581 -40.85 2.32 3.02
N PHE A 582 -39.72 2.54 2.34
CA PHE A 582 -38.43 2.66 3.00
C PHE A 582 -38.31 4.04 3.64
N LEU A 583 -38.25 4.07 4.98
CA LEU A 583 -38.23 5.29 5.76
C LEU A 583 -36.79 5.68 6.09
N LEU A 584 -36.49 6.96 5.94
CA LEU A 584 -35.17 7.53 6.20
C LEU A 584 -35.29 8.82 7.01
N ILE A 585 -34.35 9.06 7.90
CA ILE A 585 -34.06 10.36 8.52
C ILE A 585 -32.60 10.71 8.20
N ASP A 586 -32.37 11.86 7.55
CA ASP A 586 -31.05 12.27 7.07
C ASP A 586 -30.31 11.19 6.25
N GLY A 587 -31.08 10.34 5.54
CA GLY A 587 -30.57 9.22 4.75
C GLY A 587 -30.22 7.96 5.55
N VAL A 588 -30.53 7.91 6.83
CA VAL A 588 -30.35 6.73 7.69
C VAL A 588 -31.66 5.97 7.75
N PRO A 589 -31.71 4.65 7.44
CA PRO A 589 -32.92 3.85 7.55
C PRO A 589 -33.48 3.81 8.96
N VAL A 590 -34.80 3.96 9.07
CA VAL A 590 -35.54 3.78 10.30
C VAL A 590 -36.68 2.80 10.11
N ASN A 591 -36.80 1.80 10.99
CA ASN A 591 -37.82 0.77 10.90
C ASN A 591 -39.10 1.15 11.66
N ASP A 592 -39.03 2.15 12.53
CA ASP A 592 -40.12 2.63 13.35
C ASP A 592 -40.60 4.00 12.87
N ALA A 593 -41.84 4.07 12.37
CA ALA A 593 -42.44 5.31 11.91
C ALA A 593 -42.70 6.31 13.06
N ASN A 594 -42.73 5.82 14.31
CA ASN A 594 -42.87 6.70 15.49
C ASN A 594 -41.70 7.68 15.59
N LEU A 595 -40.49 7.25 15.21
CA LEU A 595 -39.30 8.12 15.17
C LEU A 595 -39.48 9.33 14.25
N ILE A 596 -40.22 9.17 13.14
CA ILE A 596 -40.54 10.28 12.23
C ILE A 596 -41.70 11.14 12.84
N ALA A 597 -42.71 10.48 13.41
CA ALA A 597 -43.85 11.19 13.99
C ALA A 597 -43.46 12.07 15.18
N ASP A 598 -42.45 11.66 15.94
CA ASP A 598 -41.96 12.35 17.14
C ASP A 598 -41.01 13.54 16.83
N ILE A 599 -40.57 13.69 15.56
CA ILE A 599 -39.72 14.84 15.18
C ILE A 599 -40.55 16.14 15.26
N ASP A 600 -40.02 17.16 15.93
CA ASP A 600 -40.57 18.50 15.82
C ASP A 600 -40.44 19.02 14.39
N PRO A 601 -41.55 19.37 13.70
CA PRO A 601 -41.48 19.91 12.34
C PRO A 601 -40.52 21.10 12.16
N ASP A 602 -40.29 21.88 13.22
CA ASP A 602 -39.33 22.98 13.21
C ASP A 602 -37.88 22.55 13.00
N LEU A 603 -37.56 21.30 13.31
CA LEU A 603 -36.21 20.71 13.06
C LEU A 603 -36.07 20.17 11.64
N VAL A 604 -37.16 20.03 10.89
CA VAL A 604 -37.17 19.49 9.54
C VAL A 604 -36.94 20.62 8.53
N GLU A 605 -35.97 20.41 7.64
CA GLU A 605 -35.74 21.33 6.51
C GLU A 605 -36.65 20.95 5.34
N LYS A 606 -36.68 19.65 4.98
CA LYS A 606 -37.49 19.18 3.87
C LYS A 606 -37.80 17.71 3.95
N ILE A 607 -38.76 17.27 3.14
CA ILE A 607 -39.13 15.86 2.98
C ILE A 607 -39.09 15.52 1.50
N ASP A 608 -38.31 14.47 1.16
CA ASP A 608 -38.25 13.89 -0.16
C ASP A 608 -39.11 12.60 -0.21
N VAL A 609 -39.89 12.40 -1.28
CA VAL A 609 -40.69 11.21 -1.48
C VAL A 609 -40.47 10.65 -2.88
N ILE A 610 -40.25 9.33 -2.97
CA ILE A 610 -40.32 8.55 -4.20
C ILE A 610 -41.61 7.75 -4.13
N GLN A 611 -42.53 7.97 -5.08
CA GLN A 611 -43.84 7.29 -5.14
C GLN A 611 -43.84 6.06 -6.03
N ASP A 612 -42.80 5.83 -6.80
CA ASP A 612 -42.64 4.67 -7.67
C ASP A 612 -41.75 3.59 -6.99
N ARG A 613 -41.72 2.40 -7.51
CA ARG A 613 -40.70 1.40 -7.13
C ARG A 613 -39.34 1.89 -7.56
N TYR A 614 -38.39 1.89 -6.62
CA TYR A 614 -37.03 2.25 -6.88
C TYR A 614 -36.13 1.02 -6.69
N ILE A 615 -35.20 0.76 -7.61
CA ILE A 615 -34.40 -0.45 -7.62
C ILE A 615 -32.90 -0.06 -7.61
N VAL A 616 -32.17 -0.61 -6.65
CA VAL A 616 -30.72 -0.51 -6.58
C VAL A 616 -30.16 -1.93 -6.53
N GLY A 617 -29.41 -2.35 -7.57
CA GLY A 617 -28.97 -3.73 -7.66
C GLY A 617 -30.14 -4.72 -7.69
N ASP A 618 -30.22 -5.61 -6.70
CA ASP A 618 -31.32 -6.56 -6.47
C ASP A 618 -32.30 -6.12 -5.35
N TYR A 619 -32.03 -4.97 -4.69
CA TYR A 619 -32.91 -4.44 -3.65
C TYR A 619 -34.03 -3.57 -4.24
N ILE A 620 -35.28 -3.85 -3.84
CA ILE A 620 -36.48 -3.17 -4.32
C ILE A 620 -37.09 -2.34 -3.19
N PHE A 621 -37.12 -1.03 -3.37
CA PHE A 621 -37.81 -0.08 -2.52
C PHE A 621 -39.25 0.13 -3.01
N TYR A 622 -40.24 -0.07 -2.16
CA TYR A 622 -41.67 0.17 -2.45
C TYR A 622 -42.07 1.59 -2.04
N GLY A 623 -41.42 2.58 -2.68
CA GLY A 623 -41.46 3.96 -2.29
C GLY A 623 -40.44 4.29 -1.20
N ILE A 624 -40.01 5.55 -1.16
CA ILE A 624 -39.04 6.06 -0.20
C ILE A 624 -39.59 7.34 0.41
N VAL A 625 -39.50 7.49 1.73
CA VAL A 625 -39.71 8.76 2.44
C VAL A 625 -38.42 9.11 3.16
N ASN A 626 -37.80 10.25 2.84
CA ASN A 626 -36.65 10.74 3.56
C ASN A 626 -36.94 12.10 4.20
N VAL A 627 -36.99 12.13 5.54
CA VAL A 627 -37.09 13.34 6.33
C VAL A 627 -35.71 13.91 6.53
N ILE A 628 -35.44 15.10 6.02
CA ILE A 628 -34.13 15.74 6.09
C ILE A 628 -34.21 16.87 7.12
N THR A 629 -33.45 16.72 8.21
CA THR A 629 -33.42 17.70 9.30
C THR A 629 -32.56 18.91 8.93
N LYS A 630 -32.75 20.04 9.60
CA LYS A 630 -31.91 21.25 9.45
C LYS A 630 -30.45 20.98 9.80
N ALA A 631 -30.19 20.09 10.78
CA ALA A 631 -28.86 19.61 11.14
C ALA A 631 -28.28 18.69 10.10
N GLY A 632 -29.09 17.86 9.45
CA GLY A 632 -28.70 16.94 8.38
C GLY A 632 -27.67 15.89 8.81
N ASN A 633 -27.66 15.45 10.06
CA ASN A 633 -26.60 14.60 10.60
C ASN A 633 -27.09 13.47 11.52
N TYR A 634 -28.40 13.22 11.55
CA TYR A 634 -28.99 12.18 12.42
C TYR A 634 -28.59 12.31 13.90
N SER A 635 -28.42 13.54 14.44
CA SER A 635 -27.98 13.75 15.81
C SER A 635 -29.12 13.66 16.82
N ASP A 636 -30.37 13.98 16.39
CA ASP A 636 -31.52 14.15 17.25
C ASP A 636 -32.38 12.88 17.35
N VAL A 637 -31.91 11.78 16.73
CA VAL A 637 -32.60 10.49 16.69
C VAL A 637 -31.78 9.43 17.39
N PRO A 638 -32.36 8.59 18.26
CA PRO A 638 -31.61 7.50 18.90
C PRO A 638 -31.12 6.48 17.87
N LEU A 639 -29.89 6.07 18.03
CA LEU A 639 -29.30 5.03 17.16
C LEU A 639 -29.90 3.67 17.55
N PRO A 640 -30.39 2.85 16.57
CA PRO A 640 -30.89 1.52 16.86
C PRO A 640 -29.78 0.62 17.43
N GLU A 641 -30.15 -0.36 18.27
CA GLU A 641 -29.17 -1.27 18.88
C GLU A 641 -28.40 -2.13 17.88
N ASN A 642 -28.98 -2.44 16.70
CA ASN A 642 -28.36 -3.18 15.62
C ASN A 642 -27.51 -2.29 14.67
N ALA A 643 -27.23 -1.04 15.08
CA ALA A 643 -26.43 -0.09 14.32
C ALA A 643 -25.18 0.34 15.10
N VAL A 644 -24.15 0.68 14.34
CA VAL A 644 -22.91 1.29 14.85
C VAL A 644 -22.63 2.59 14.10
N ARG A 645 -22.22 3.63 14.86
CA ARG A 645 -21.86 4.93 14.30
C ARG A 645 -20.42 5.29 14.65
N PHE A 646 -19.65 5.73 13.66
CA PHE A 646 -18.27 6.14 13.87
C PHE A 646 -17.78 7.11 12.78
N ASN A 647 -16.87 7.99 13.17
CA ASN A 647 -16.16 8.83 12.22
C ASN A 647 -15.03 8.03 11.58
N TYR A 648 -15.21 7.63 10.33
CA TYR A 648 -14.24 6.83 9.60
C TYR A 648 -13.29 7.72 8.82
N ARG A 649 -12.00 7.46 9.00
CA ARG A 649 -10.92 8.11 8.23
C ARG A 649 -10.31 7.10 7.26
N ILE A 650 -10.36 7.43 5.96
CA ILE A 650 -9.82 6.58 4.90
C ILE A 650 -8.29 6.54 4.98
N THR A 651 -7.63 7.70 5.09
CA THR A 651 -6.19 7.80 5.25
C THR A 651 -5.84 8.74 6.40
N ASP A 652 -4.72 8.50 7.04
CA ASP A 652 -4.22 9.33 8.13
C ASP A 652 -3.83 10.74 7.66
N ASN A 653 -3.81 11.70 8.60
CA ASN A 653 -3.32 13.04 8.31
C ASN A 653 -1.82 13.00 8.05
N VAL A 654 -1.39 13.86 7.15
CA VAL A 654 0.01 14.14 6.86
C VAL A 654 0.40 15.44 7.55
N TYR A 655 1.61 15.51 8.10
CA TYR A 655 2.13 16.68 8.79
C TYR A 655 3.42 17.15 8.12
N SER A 656 3.65 18.48 8.13
CA SER A 656 4.91 19.03 7.69
C SER A 656 6.00 18.79 8.74
N PHE A 657 7.22 18.50 8.30
CA PHE A 657 8.39 18.51 9.18
C PHE A 657 8.72 19.95 9.56
N VAL A 658 8.96 20.20 10.84
CA VAL A 658 9.26 21.54 11.39
C VAL A 658 10.65 21.56 11.97
N PHE A 659 11.39 22.59 11.64
CA PHE A 659 12.65 22.94 12.28
C PHE A 659 12.65 24.42 12.69
N PRO A 660 13.39 24.83 13.73
CA PRO A 660 13.42 26.22 14.19
C PRO A 660 13.93 27.18 13.09
N ASP A 661 13.23 28.28 12.90
CA ASP A 661 13.68 29.33 11.96
C ASP A 661 14.56 30.37 12.68
N TYR A 662 15.85 30.15 12.64
CA TYR A 662 16.87 31.05 13.23
C TYR A 662 17.13 32.31 12.38
N SER A 663 16.31 32.64 11.39
CA SER A 663 16.29 33.96 10.77
C SER A 663 15.74 35.04 11.75
N LEU A 664 14.90 34.59 12.69
CA LEU A 664 14.37 35.42 13.75
C LEU A 664 15.43 35.57 14.88
N ASN A 665 15.85 36.80 15.18
CA ASN A 665 16.86 37.06 16.21
C ASN A 665 16.49 36.48 17.59
N GLU A 666 15.19 36.51 17.95
CA GLU A 666 14.69 35.95 19.21
C GLU A 666 14.97 34.43 19.34
N LEU A 667 14.80 33.67 18.27
CA LEU A 667 15.11 32.25 18.26
C LEU A 667 16.61 31.99 18.17
N ARG A 668 17.35 32.80 17.43
CA ARG A 668 18.82 32.69 17.29
C ARG A 668 19.54 32.92 18.60
N GLU A 669 19.09 33.90 19.41
CA GLU A 669 19.67 34.25 20.71
C GLU A 669 19.00 33.50 21.88
N SER A 670 18.04 32.62 21.58
CA SER A 670 17.35 31.83 22.59
C SER A 670 18.32 30.95 23.37
N ARG A 671 18.14 30.91 24.69
CA ARG A 671 18.88 30.02 25.59
C ARG A 671 18.31 28.60 25.59
N ILE A 672 17.18 28.36 24.89
CA ILE A 672 16.61 27.02 24.72
C ILE A 672 17.52 26.23 23.79
N PRO A 673 18.09 25.11 24.25
CA PRO A 673 19.00 24.31 23.42
C PRO A 673 18.23 23.57 22.33
N ASP A 674 18.81 23.52 21.12
CA ASP A 674 18.33 22.76 19.99
C ASP A 674 19.23 21.55 19.71
N PHE A 675 18.85 20.38 20.17
CA PHE A 675 19.59 19.14 19.99
C PHE A 675 18.75 18.08 19.23
N ARG A 676 18.14 18.48 18.11
CA ARG A 676 17.34 17.58 17.29
C ARG A 676 18.15 16.36 16.80
N ASN A 677 17.56 15.17 16.89
CA ASN A 677 18.13 13.95 16.32
C ASN A 677 17.89 13.84 14.80
N THR A 678 16.89 14.53 14.26
CA THR A 678 16.70 14.75 12.81
C THR A 678 16.79 16.25 12.54
N LEU A 679 17.78 16.67 11.74
CA LEU A 679 18.02 18.07 11.43
C LEU A 679 17.08 18.57 10.34
N PHE A 680 16.91 17.74 9.31
CA PHE A 680 16.09 18.07 8.16
C PHE A 680 15.46 16.80 7.60
N TRP A 681 14.19 16.91 7.22
CA TRP A 681 13.43 15.91 6.50
C TRP A 681 12.57 16.59 5.45
N ASN A 682 12.66 16.12 4.22
CA ASN A 682 11.71 16.47 3.17
C ASN A 682 11.37 15.21 2.36
N PRO A 683 10.10 14.78 2.37
CA PRO A 683 9.66 13.53 1.75
C PRO A 683 9.51 13.63 0.23
N SER A 684 9.33 14.84 -0.34
CA SER A 684 8.91 15.00 -1.72
C SER A 684 9.48 16.27 -2.35
N LEU A 685 10.78 16.26 -2.62
CA LEU A 685 11.48 17.30 -3.37
C LEU A 685 11.29 17.05 -4.87
N LYS A 686 10.84 18.07 -5.58
CA LYS A 686 10.73 18.03 -7.05
C LYS A 686 11.75 19.02 -7.64
N PRO A 687 12.64 18.55 -8.53
CA PRO A 687 13.60 19.42 -9.21
C PRO A 687 12.91 20.48 -10.06
N GLY A 688 13.56 21.64 -10.19
CA GLY A 688 13.13 22.69 -11.09
C GLY A 688 13.33 22.30 -12.57
N HIS A 689 12.95 23.20 -13.48
CA HIS A 689 13.12 23.00 -14.92
C HIS A 689 14.59 22.85 -15.35
N ASP A 690 15.53 23.35 -14.54
CA ASP A 690 16.98 23.22 -14.72
C ASP A 690 17.52 21.87 -14.21
N GLY A 691 16.66 21.00 -13.69
CA GLY A 691 17.03 19.70 -13.12
C GLY A 691 17.75 19.82 -11.77
N LYS A 692 17.66 20.97 -11.08
CA LYS A 692 18.31 21.21 -9.81
C LYS A 692 17.30 21.43 -8.69
N VAL A 693 17.71 21.06 -7.48
CA VAL A 693 16.99 21.34 -6.24
C VAL A 693 17.93 22.04 -5.27
N LYS A 694 17.55 23.21 -4.82
CA LYS A 694 18.22 23.88 -3.72
C LYS A 694 17.44 23.68 -2.44
N ILE A 695 18.09 23.19 -1.41
CA ILE A 695 17.52 23.07 -0.07
C ILE A 695 18.32 23.88 0.93
N GLU A 696 17.61 24.46 1.89
CA GLU A 696 18.20 25.20 2.99
C GLU A 696 17.55 24.79 4.30
N PHE A 697 18.34 24.54 5.31
CA PHE A 697 17.86 24.29 6.67
C PHE A 697 18.83 24.91 7.67
N ARG A 698 18.46 24.86 8.95
CA ARG A 698 19.29 25.38 10.03
C ARG A 698 19.96 24.25 10.79
N THR A 699 21.27 24.43 11.09
CA THR A 699 22.00 23.53 11.97
C THR A 699 21.46 23.62 13.39
N SER A 700 21.68 22.57 14.18
CA SER A 700 21.39 22.55 15.62
C SER A 700 22.56 23.10 16.45
N ASP A 701 22.39 23.09 17.79
CA ASP A 701 23.48 23.39 18.71
C ASP A 701 24.52 22.26 18.78
N SER A 702 24.25 21.11 18.22
CA SER A 702 25.20 20.00 18.10
C SER A 702 26.12 20.23 16.91
N VAL A 703 27.40 20.57 17.22
CA VAL A 703 28.45 20.69 16.19
C VAL A 703 29.05 19.29 15.96
N THR A 704 28.62 18.62 14.90
CA THR A 704 29.08 17.29 14.54
C THR A 704 29.08 17.12 13.03
N ASP A 705 29.63 16.03 12.54
CA ASP A 705 29.45 15.60 11.15
C ASP A 705 27.94 15.27 10.89
N TYR A 706 27.52 15.41 9.66
CA TYR A 706 26.14 15.12 9.27
C TYR A 706 26.08 13.94 8.30
N SER A 707 25.13 13.04 8.52
CA SER A 707 24.75 12.00 7.57
C SER A 707 23.61 12.49 6.71
N MET A 708 23.77 12.40 5.42
CA MET A 708 22.76 12.72 4.43
C MET A 708 22.35 11.45 3.68
N ASP A 709 21.06 11.19 3.60
CA ASP A 709 20.47 10.10 2.84
C ASP A 709 19.42 10.67 1.87
N ILE A 710 19.59 10.42 0.58
CA ILE A 710 18.68 10.82 -0.48
C ILE A 710 18.22 9.55 -1.19
N GLN A 711 16.92 9.38 -1.28
CA GLN A 711 16.28 8.28 -1.98
C GLN A 711 15.27 8.84 -2.97
N GLY A 712 15.15 8.28 -4.14
CA GLY A 712 14.24 8.83 -5.14
C GLY A 712 13.89 7.87 -6.24
N LEU A 713 12.89 8.27 -7.02
CA LEU A 713 12.42 7.55 -8.19
C LEU A 713 12.13 8.54 -9.31
N THR A 714 12.64 8.24 -10.51
CA THR A 714 12.30 9.02 -11.71
C THR A 714 10.93 8.59 -12.24
N SER A 715 10.33 9.43 -13.07
CA SER A 715 9.08 9.08 -13.79
C SER A 715 9.21 7.86 -14.72
N GLU A 716 10.46 7.50 -15.08
CA GLU A 716 10.77 6.31 -15.88
C GLU A 716 11.02 5.06 -15.02
N GLY A 717 10.82 5.13 -13.70
CA GLY A 717 11.04 4.01 -12.79
C GLY A 717 12.51 3.76 -12.44
N LYS A 718 13.42 4.71 -12.73
CA LYS A 718 14.83 4.55 -12.35
C LYS A 718 15.02 4.99 -10.90
N PRO A 719 15.49 4.10 -10.01
CA PRO A 719 15.78 4.47 -8.63
C PRO A 719 17.04 5.33 -8.56
N LEU A 720 17.06 6.26 -7.61
CA LEU A 720 18.17 7.14 -7.29
C LEU A 720 18.48 7.03 -5.81
N SER A 721 19.70 6.75 -5.46
CA SER A 721 20.15 6.74 -4.07
C SER A 721 21.47 7.49 -3.91
N TYR A 722 21.60 8.19 -2.79
CA TYR A 722 22.85 8.87 -2.45
C TYR A 722 22.99 8.96 -0.94
N ARG A 723 24.08 8.43 -0.41
CA ARG A 723 24.43 8.50 1.00
C ARG A 723 25.82 9.06 1.18
N LYS A 724 25.97 10.07 2.04
CA LYS A 724 27.25 10.68 2.32
C LYS A 724 27.34 11.22 3.75
N ILE A 725 28.49 11.05 4.37
CA ILE A 725 28.83 11.76 5.58
C ILE A 725 29.53 13.08 5.19
N LEU A 726 28.91 14.19 5.55
CA LEU A 726 29.44 15.50 5.43
C LEU A 726 30.30 15.78 6.67
N ARG A 727 31.62 15.86 6.50
CA ARG A 727 32.54 16.02 7.60
C ARG A 727 32.82 17.49 7.86
N LYS A 728 32.87 17.85 9.14
CA LYS A 728 33.41 19.14 9.56
C LYS A 728 34.92 19.16 9.25
N GLU A 729 35.37 20.12 8.45
CA GLU A 729 36.80 20.33 8.25
C GLU A 729 37.43 20.68 9.61
N THR A 730 38.34 19.84 10.08
CA THR A 730 39.19 20.15 11.23
C THR A 730 40.28 21.07 10.73
N ASN A 731 40.16 22.37 11.04
CA ASN A 731 41.27 23.33 10.88
C ASN A 731 42.42 22.95 11.79
#